data_9ec058a3c1291126456ef112ec7f0cbf
#
_entry.id   9ec058a3c1291126456ef112ec7f0cbf
#
_cell.length_a   1.000
_cell.length_b   1.000
_cell.length_c   1.000
_cell.angle_alpha   90.00
_cell.angle_beta   90.00
_cell.angle_gamma   90.00
#
_symmetry.space_group_name_H-M   'P 1'
#
loop_
_entity.id
_entity.type
_entity.pdbx_description
1 polymer ?
#
loop_
_entity_poly.entity_id
_entity_poly.type
_entity_poly.pdbx_seq_one_letter_code
_entity_poly.pdbx_strand_id
1 'polypeptide(L)'
;MRNRIFITLLLTLSLTSTTQVVFAQNTVEQLFKQGETAEAVRNNSQAETIWREILRVEPNNGKAYNNLGNALRRQGKLAEALAAHQKALQLNHNDAEAYVGIGNVLNAQGKPEEALASHKKAIQLNPKLAIAYNGLGNALYNQEKLEEAVTAYQKAIEFDPKYTIAYNNLGNTLYNQEKLEEAVAAYQKAIEFDPKLAIAYNNLGNTLYNQEKLEEAVAAYQKAIEFDPKYTIAYNNLGVVLYDQKRLDEAVTAYQKAIELDPKFAYAYNNFGIALRGWKKLDGAVAAYQKAIEFDPKYATSYYNLGNALYDQKKLDGAVAAYQKAIEFDPKYATAYNNLGNALYYQKKLEEAVAAYQKAIEFDPKYATAYYNLGNTLYYQKKLDGAVTAYQKAIELDPNYAIAYNNLGNALYDQKKLDGAVAAYQKAIELDPKYATAYNNLGNALRDQKKLDAAISNYKKALSLPEDTLVSPTTAHTLANNNLGVALQELILRLRREAIEHFDKAEELDPNYIYASNNNIEARKLWSAEQDQLASLESDIEFLPKNDPNLPVKRSVVRITAKFSNNQRQGIEVGTGVVIQRNANRTLILTGRHVIFDGNDQGKNIQVEFFSVPPANRVRMRRNAKLLKMTSTENKLDLAVLEVSGKLPEDIQPLSMSTTIDPIMPIQIIGHDAQRGEDKSWSVKSGKIIVKNQELEISETELRPGYSGSPVIDSKNRLIAIVYARKPGETRNFAYRISQVKKQLSIWKITLTK
;
A
#
# COMPACT_ATOMS: atom_id res chain seq x y z
N MET A 1 72.67 -5.90 80.45
CA MET A 1 71.36 -6.46 80.01
C MET A 1 70.53 -5.47 79.17
N ARG A 2 70.53 -4.18 79.34
CA ARG A 2 69.69 -3.26 78.52
C ARG A 2 69.98 -3.24 77.01
N ASN A 3 71.26 -3.36 76.60
CA ASN A 3 71.58 -3.33 75.15
C ASN A 3 71.19 -4.62 74.33
N ARG A 4 71.08 -5.77 75.00
CA ARG A 4 70.60 -6.99 74.29
C ARG A 4 69.09 -7.01 74.10
N ILE A 5 68.34 -6.44 74.98
CA ILE A 5 66.88 -6.37 74.88
C ILE A 5 66.48 -5.38 73.80
N PHE A 6 67.19 -4.29 73.58
CA PHE A 6 66.94 -3.29 72.56
C PHE A 6 67.25 -3.84 71.12
N ILE A 7 68.36 -4.61 70.96
CA ILE A 7 68.72 -5.22 69.70
C ILE A 7 67.74 -6.35 69.37
N THR A 8 67.29 -7.16 70.35
CA THR A 8 66.27 -8.23 70.08
C THR A 8 64.89 -7.62 69.78
N LEU A 9 64.48 -6.49 70.43
CA LEU A 9 63.25 -5.81 70.12
C LEU A 9 63.26 -5.17 68.72
N LEU A 10 64.42 -4.59 68.30
CA LEU A 10 64.60 -4.02 66.96
C LEU A 10 64.64 -5.13 65.89
N LEU A 11 65.27 -6.27 66.12
CA LEU A 11 65.31 -7.41 65.24
C LEU A 11 63.93 -8.13 65.12
N THR A 12 63.18 -8.22 66.24
CA THR A 12 61.81 -8.76 66.17
C THR A 12 60.83 -7.79 65.52
N LEU A 13 60.98 -6.49 65.75
CA LEU A 13 60.16 -5.49 65.05
C LEU A 13 60.51 -5.43 63.56
N SER A 14 61.79 -5.57 63.16
CA SER A 14 62.17 -5.62 61.72
C SER A 14 61.72 -6.94 61.03
N LEU A 15 61.82 -8.08 61.73
CA LEU A 15 61.36 -9.37 61.21
C LEU A 15 59.84 -9.44 61.14
N THR A 16 59.09 -8.87 62.11
CA THR A 16 57.64 -8.83 62.02
C THR A 16 57.14 -7.87 60.94
N SER A 17 57.83 -6.73 60.79
CA SER A 17 57.49 -5.78 59.70
C SER A 17 57.85 -6.35 58.32
N THR A 18 58.94 -7.06 58.13
CA THR A 18 59.32 -7.72 56.88
C THR A 18 58.40 -8.91 56.54
N THR A 19 58.05 -9.72 57.55
CA THR A 19 57.08 -10.80 57.35
C THR A 19 55.65 -10.30 57.04
N GLN A 20 55.19 -9.25 57.69
CA GLN A 20 53.93 -8.62 57.37
C GLN A 20 53.90 -7.99 55.98
N VAL A 21 54.97 -7.31 55.58
CA VAL A 21 55.09 -6.75 54.21
C VAL A 21 55.17 -7.85 53.18
N VAL A 22 55.92 -8.94 53.39
CA VAL A 22 55.96 -10.12 52.44
C VAL A 22 54.63 -10.84 52.38
N PHE A 23 53.91 -10.97 53.52
CA PHE A 23 52.59 -11.59 53.53
C PHE A 23 51.53 -10.72 52.82
N ALA A 24 51.61 -9.38 53.03
CA ALA A 24 50.76 -8.43 52.34
C ALA A 24 51.05 -8.40 50.83
N GLN A 25 52.31 -8.44 50.41
CA GLN A 25 52.69 -8.49 49.01
C GLN A 25 52.19 -9.77 48.31
N ASN A 26 52.32 -10.94 48.92
CA ASN A 26 51.75 -12.21 48.37
C ASN A 26 50.22 -12.16 48.24
N THR A 27 49.57 -11.49 49.17
CA THR A 27 48.11 -11.31 49.12
C THR A 27 47.69 -10.37 48.00
N VAL A 28 48.40 -9.26 47.81
CA VAL A 28 48.11 -8.29 46.75
C VAL A 28 48.41 -8.89 45.36
N GLU A 29 49.47 -9.65 45.18
CA GLU A 29 49.78 -10.35 43.92
C GLU A 29 48.69 -11.38 43.57
N GLN A 30 48.17 -12.12 44.55
CA GLN A 30 47.02 -13.03 44.33
C GLN A 30 45.75 -12.25 43.93
N LEU A 31 45.46 -11.12 44.57
CA LEU A 31 44.33 -10.26 44.22
C LEU A 31 44.48 -9.68 42.84
N PHE A 32 45.68 -9.27 42.41
CA PHE A 32 45.94 -8.84 41.02
C PHE A 32 45.55 -9.92 40.02
N LYS A 33 46.01 -11.16 40.23
CA LYS A 33 45.69 -12.28 39.36
C LYS A 33 44.20 -12.57 39.33
N GLN A 34 43.51 -12.48 40.46
CA GLN A 34 42.06 -12.64 40.53
C GLN A 34 41.33 -11.48 39.79
N GLY A 35 41.78 -10.25 39.94
CA GLY A 35 41.25 -9.09 39.23
C GLY A 35 41.39 -9.22 37.71
N GLU A 36 42.59 -9.58 37.23
CA GLU A 36 42.85 -9.87 35.80
C GLU A 36 41.98 -11.02 35.29
N THR A 37 41.78 -12.08 36.10
CA THR A 37 40.87 -13.20 35.76
C THR A 37 39.42 -12.73 35.67
N ALA A 38 38.93 -11.90 36.59
CA ALA A 38 37.60 -11.35 36.57
C ALA A 38 37.36 -10.47 35.31
N GLU A 39 38.38 -9.67 34.93
CA GLU A 39 38.33 -8.88 33.71
C GLU A 39 38.29 -9.74 32.46
N ALA A 40 39.08 -10.81 32.41
CA ALA A 40 39.12 -11.76 31.27
C ALA A 40 37.77 -12.42 31.01
N VAL A 41 37.01 -12.74 32.10
CA VAL A 41 35.64 -13.27 31.99
C VAL A 41 34.56 -12.20 31.96
N ARG A 42 34.94 -10.93 31.77
CA ARG A 42 34.05 -9.75 31.74
C ARG A 42 33.15 -9.58 32.97
N ASN A 43 33.55 -10.11 34.13
CA ASN A 43 32.87 -9.85 35.39
C ASN A 43 33.35 -8.54 36.01
N ASN A 44 32.93 -7.42 35.39
CA ASN A 44 33.40 -6.10 35.75
C ASN A 44 33.07 -5.66 37.19
N SER A 45 31.97 -6.15 37.76
CA SER A 45 31.58 -5.87 39.16
C SER A 45 32.51 -6.57 40.15
N GLN A 46 32.90 -7.82 39.89
CA GLN A 46 33.89 -8.53 40.67
C GLN A 46 35.27 -7.90 40.51
N ALA A 47 35.66 -7.54 39.32
CA ALA A 47 36.92 -6.82 39.06
C ALA A 47 36.99 -5.51 39.85
N GLU A 48 35.95 -4.68 39.84
CA GLU A 48 35.87 -3.47 40.66
C GLU A 48 36.09 -3.76 42.14
N THR A 49 35.42 -4.77 42.67
CA THR A 49 35.53 -5.12 44.09
C THR A 49 36.97 -5.49 44.43
N ILE A 50 37.63 -6.30 43.62
CA ILE A 50 39.02 -6.73 43.82
C ILE A 50 39.98 -5.56 43.72
N TRP A 51 39.84 -4.69 42.69
CA TRP A 51 40.70 -3.52 42.53
C TRP A 51 40.53 -2.55 43.69
N ARG A 52 39.36 -2.35 44.25
CA ARG A 52 39.13 -1.55 45.47
C ARG A 52 39.73 -2.19 46.71
N GLU A 53 39.77 -3.52 46.79
CA GLU A 53 40.43 -4.24 47.90
C GLU A 53 41.94 -4.06 47.87
N ILE A 54 42.57 -4.18 46.69
CA ILE A 54 43.98 -3.89 46.51
C ILE A 54 44.31 -2.44 46.95
N LEU A 55 43.47 -1.49 46.56
CA LEU A 55 43.66 -0.09 46.92
C LEU A 55 43.45 0.21 48.42
N ARG A 56 42.79 -0.66 49.16
CA ARG A 56 42.74 -0.58 50.65
C ARG A 56 44.07 -0.99 51.27
N VAL A 57 44.74 -1.98 50.70
CA VAL A 57 46.04 -2.46 51.16
C VAL A 57 47.17 -1.57 50.66
N GLU A 58 47.12 -1.17 49.39
CA GLU A 58 48.10 -0.35 48.71
C GLU A 58 47.46 0.92 48.12
N PRO A 59 47.18 1.97 48.92
CA PRO A 59 46.50 3.19 48.47
C PRO A 59 47.19 3.98 47.37
N ASN A 60 48.48 3.71 47.12
CA ASN A 60 49.28 4.37 46.10
C ASN A 60 49.61 3.47 44.90
N ASN A 61 48.83 2.41 44.69
CA ASN A 61 49.05 1.52 43.57
C ASN A 61 48.37 2.06 42.28
N GLY A 62 49.20 2.75 41.44
CA GLY A 62 48.72 3.37 40.18
C GLY A 62 48.09 2.35 39.19
N LYS A 63 48.70 1.14 39.09
CA LYS A 63 48.18 0.08 38.21
C LYS A 63 46.76 -0.38 38.65
N ALA A 64 46.56 -0.50 39.98
CA ALA A 64 45.25 -0.87 40.50
C ALA A 64 44.20 0.24 40.24
N TYR A 65 44.56 1.51 40.29
CA TYR A 65 43.68 2.61 39.88
C TYR A 65 43.35 2.57 38.39
N ASN A 66 44.31 2.29 37.53
CA ASN A 66 44.05 2.14 36.10
C ASN A 66 43.09 0.98 35.81
N ASN A 67 43.29 -0.18 36.40
CA ASN A 67 42.43 -1.34 36.22
C ASN A 67 41.03 -1.08 36.81
N LEU A 68 40.93 -0.43 37.98
CA LEU A 68 39.65 0.03 38.55
C LEU A 68 38.93 0.96 37.56
N GLY A 69 39.64 1.95 36.98
CA GLY A 69 39.10 2.83 35.97
C GLY A 69 38.51 2.08 34.75
N ASN A 70 39.25 1.08 34.27
CA ASN A 70 38.79 0.23 33.18
C ASN A 70 37.52 -0.58 33.55
N ALA A 71 37.49 -1.18 34.74
CA ALA A 71 36.33 -1.95 35.23
C ALA A 71 35.09 -1.05 35.41
N LEU A 72 35.25 0.15 35.94
CA LEU A 72 34.19 1.15 36.10
C LEU A 72 33.68 1.67 34.74
N ARG A 73 34.59 1.95 33.80
CA ARG A 73 34.18 2.35 32.44
C ARG A 73 33.32 1.29 31.76
N ARG A 74 33.68 0.01 31.84
CA ARG A 74 32.91 -1.11 31.28
C ARG A 74 31.53 -1.28 31.94
N GLN A 75 31.35 -0.77 33.17
CA GLN A 75 30.05 -0.71 33.86
C GLN A 75 29.25 0.56 33.55
N GLY A 76 29.78 1.49 32.73
CA GLY A 76 29.14 2.79 32.46
C GLY A 76 29.30 3.83 33.55
N LYS A 77 30.07 3.54 34.64
CA LYS A 77 30.37 4.47 35.74
C LYS A 77 31.47 5.47 35.34
N LEU A 78 31.18 6.29 34.29
CA LEU A 78 32.19 7.07 33.56
C LEU A 78 32.88 8.14 34.44
N ALA A 79 32.15 8.79 35.38
CA ALA A 79 32.73 9.81 36.28
C ALA A 79 33.73 9.19 37.26
N GLU A 80 33.39 8.05 37.85
CA GLU A 80 34.27 7.32 38.76
C GLU A 80 35.49 6.74 38.02
N ALA A 81 35.30 6.25 36.79
CA ALA A 81 36.36 5.74 35.93
C ALA A 81 37.39 6.86 35.65
N LEU A 82 36.91 8.06 35.27
CA LEU A 82 37.78 9.21 35.03
C LEU A 82 38.61 9.59 36.30
N ALA A 83 37.94 9.63 37.44
CA ALA A 83 38.60 9.94 38.71
C ALA A 83 39.68 8.89 39.07
N ALA A 84 39.43 7.61 38.83
CA ALA A 84 40.41 6.54 39.07
C ALA A 84 41.63 6.67 38.15
N HIS A 85 41.48 6.89 36.84
CA HIS A 85 42.59 7.13 35.94
C HIS A 85 43.38 8.44 36.30
N GLN A 86 42.65 9.52 36.68
CA GLN A 86 43.31 10.74 37.15
C GLN A 86 44.13 10.49 38.42
N LYS A 87 43.66 9.62 39.32
CA LYS A 87 44.41 9.26 40.50
C LYS A 87 45.68 8.47 40.15
N ALA A 88 45.61 7.56 39.16
CA ALA A 88 46.80 6.90 38.62
C ALA A 88 47.82 7.93 38.09
N LEU A 89 47.39 8.95 37.34
CA LEU A 89 48.27 10.04 36.88
C LEU A 89 48.85 10.93 37.99
N GLN A 90 48.11 11.15 39.07
CA GLN A 90 48.64 11.85 40.24
C GLN A 90 49.82 11.07 40.87
N LEU A 91 49.77 9.74 40.82
CA LEU A 91 50.83 8.88 41.34
C LEU A 91 51.99 8.72 40.34
N ASN A 92 51.71 8.69 39.07
CA ASN A 92 52.73 8.65 38.01
C ASN A 92 52.28 9.50 36.80
N HIS A 93 52.78 10.72 36.69
CA HIS A 93 52.45 11.68 35.63
C HIS A 93 52.84 11.20 34.23
N ASN A 94 53.71 10.20 34.11
CA ASN A 94 54.20 9.63 32.87
C ASN A 94 53.51 8.26 32.55
N ASP A 95 52.41 7.94 33.19
CA ASP A 95 51.64 6.72 32.94
C ASP A 95 50.87 6.84 31.62
N ALA A 96 51.42 6.28 30.53
CA ALA A 96 50.81 6.28 29.22
C ALA A 96 49.47 5.50 29.19
N GLU A 97 49.35 4.41 29.98
CA GLU A 97 48.11 3.63 30.05
C GLU A 97 46.99 4.38 30.74
N ALA A 98 47.31 5.20 31.77
CA ALA A 98 46.34 6.06 32.43
C ALA A 98 45.81 7.15 31.48
N TYR A 99 46.65 7.71 30.62
CA TYR A 99 46.20 8.62 29.55
C TYR A 99 45.29 7.89 28.53
N VAL A 100 45.56 6.64 28.15
CA VAL A 100 44.67 5.82 27.31
C VAL A 100 43.34 5.61 28.01
N GLY A 101 43.35 5.28 29.31
CA GLY A 101 42.15 5.10 30.10
C GLY A 101 41.27 6.35 30.12
N ILE A 102 41.85 7.53 30.36
CA ILE A 102 41.16 8.84 30.30
C ILE A 102 40.58 9.07 28.91
N GLY A 103 41.36 8.86 27.83
CA GLY A 103 40.89 9.01 26.44
C GLY A 103 39.69 8.11 26.13
N ASN A 104 39.76 6.85 26.58
CA ASN A 104 38.64 5.90 26.38
C ASN A 104 37.37 6.33 27.16
N VAL A 105 37.51 6.88 28.35
CA VAL A 105 36.39 7.43 29.14
C VAL A 105 35.78 8.66 28.44
N LEU A 106 36.63 9.57 27.96
CA LEU A 106 36.20 10.78 27.25
C LEU A 106 35.48 10.43 25.93
N ASN A 107 35.99 9.47 25.20
CA ASN A 107 35.26 8.93 24.03
C ASN A 107 33.86 8.41 24.40
N ALA A 108 33.74 7.66 25.50
CA ALA A 108 32.47 7.15 26.00
C ALA A 108 31.52 8.23 26.49
N GLN A 109 32.06 9.40 26.91
CA GLN A 109 31.30 10.61 27.28
C GLN A 109 30.88 11.45 26.05
N GLY A 110 31.23 11.08 24.83
CA GLY A 110 30.98 11.87 23.62
C GLY A 110 31.87 13.12 23.49
N LYS A 111 33.10 13.07 24.04
CA LYS A 111 34.11 14.13 24.01
C LYS A 111 35.35 13.73 23.18
N PRO A 112 35.20 13.52 21.88
CA PRO A 112 36.28 12.96 21.06
C PRO A 112 37.49 13.88 20.91
N GLU A 113 37.35 15.21 21.00
CA GLU A 113 38.46 16.15 20.94
C GLU A 113 39.39 16.01 22.17
N GLU A 114 38.80 15.92 23.37
CA GLU A 114 39.55 15.73 24.62
C GLU A 114 40.19 14.32 24.66
N ALA A 115 39.47 13.32 24.15
CA ALA A 115 39.97 11.95 24.01
C ALA A 115 41.20 11.88 23.09
N LEU A 116 41.14 12.57 21.96
CA LEU A 116 42.22 12.65 20.98
C LEU A 116 43.50 13.26 21.63
N ALA A 117 43.35 14.34 22.43
CA ALA A 117 44.47 14.94 23.14
C ALA A 117 45.09 13.95 24.14
N SER A 118 44.28 13.20 24.88
CA SER A 118 44.73 12.20 25.84
C SER A 118 45.50 11.05 25.17
N HIS A 119 44.98 10.51 24.06
CA HIS A 119 45.67 9.44 23.31
C HIS A 119 46.98 9.93 22.67
N LYS A 120 47.02 11.15 22.13
CA LYS A 120 48.26 11.76 21.63
C LYS A 120 49.31 11.90 22.77
N LYS A 121 48.88 12.25 23.98
CA LYS A 121 49.78 12.32 25.14
C LYS A 121 50.31 10.93 25.50
N ALA A 122 49.46 9.90 25.49
CA ALA A 122 49.89 8.53 25.70
C ALA A 122 50.96 8.09 24.68
N ILE A 123 50.76 8.42 23.39
CA ILE A 123 51.70 8.14 22.32
C ILE A 123 53.04 8.90 22.49
N GLN A 124 52.98 10.15 22.94
CA GLN A 124 54.21 10.89 23.23
C GLN A 124 55.05 10.24 24.36
N LEU A 125 54.37 9.66 25.35
CA LEU A 125 55.02 8.96 26.47
C LEU A 125 55.51 7.57 26.09
N ASN A 126 54.73 6.84 25.30
CA ASN A 126 55.08 5.53 24.76
C ASN A 126 54.72 5.44 23.28
N PRO A 127 55.66 5.75 22.36
CA PRO A 127 55.42 5.77 20.91
C PRO A 127 55.11 4.41 20.27
N LYS A 128 55.24 3.30 21.01
CA LYS A 128 54.91 1.95 20.52
C LYS A 128 53.69 1.34 21.21
N LEU A 129 52.92 2.12 21.93
CA LEU A 129 51.76 1.67 22.70
C LEU A 129 50.55 1.44 21.72
N ALA A 130 50.36 0.24 21.22
CA ALA A 130 49.31 -0.11 20.26
C ALA A 130 47.91 0.30 20.72
N ILE A 131 47.61 0.13 22.03
CA ILE A 131 46.28 0.51 22.58
C ILE A 131 46.03 2.04 22.53
N ALA A 132 47.08 2.87 22.56
CA ALA A 132 46.94 4.33 22.43
C ALA A 132 46.57 4.70 20.96
N TYR A 133 47.18 4.06 19.98
CA TYR A 133 46.83 4.26 18.56
C TYR A 133 45.43 3.76 18.24
N ASN A 134 45.00 2.63 18.80
CA ASN A 134 43.64 2.17 18.64
C ASN A 134 42.63 3.15 19.28
N GLY A 135 42.94 3.68 20.47
CA GLY A 135 42.14 4.71 21.11
C GLY A 135 42.09 6.03 20.30
N LEU A 136 43.23 6.43 19.72
CA LEU A 136 43.32 7.56 18.80
C LEU A 136 42.42 7.33 17.58
N GLY A 137 42.46 6.13 16.99
CA GLY A 137 41.60 5.74 15.87
C GLY A 137 40.12 5.85 16.22
N ASN A 138 39.71 5.37 17.41
CA ASN A 138 38.36 5.50 17.92
C ASN A 138 37.91 6.97 18.04
N ALA A 139 38.77 7.83 18.56
CA ALA A 139 38.49 9.27 18.72
C ALA A 139 38.34 9.95 17.35
N LEU A 140 39.16 9.60 16.37
CA LEU A 140 39.09 10.11 15.01
C LEU A 140 37.85 9.60 14.27
N TYR A 141 37.52 8.33 14.43
CA TYR A 141 36.30 7.74 13.90
C TYR A 141 35.03 8.45 14.39
N ASN A 142 34.97 8.75 15.70
CA ASN A 142 33.86 9.50 16.30
C ASN A 142 33.79 10.96 15.83
N GLN A 143 34.84 11.50 15.25
CA GLN A 143 34.88 12.80 14.57
C GLN A 143 34.63 12.69 13.06
N GLU A 144 34.28 11.53 12.56
CA GLU A 144 34.09 11.24 11.11
C GLU A 144 35.35 11.44 10.25
N LYS A 145 36.55 11.49 10.91
CA LYS A 145 37.87 11.58 10.25
C LYS A 145 38.36 10.18 9.88
N LEU A 146 37.66 9.54 8.92
CA LEU A 146 37.81 8.14 8.66
C LEU A 146 39.22 7.76 8.13
N GLU A 147 39.84 8.58 7.28
CA GLU A 147 41.20 8.34 6.72
C GLU A 147 42.25 8.37 7.82
N GLU A 148 42.15 9.35 8.73
CA GLU A 148 43.06 9.48 9.87
C GLU A 148 42.84 8.29 10.83
N ALA A 149 41.60 7.85 11.04
CA ALA A 149 41.28 6.70 11.88
C ALA A 149 41.90 5.40 11.32
N VAL A 150 41.78 5.16 10.01
CA VAL A 150 42.47 4.04 9.33
C VAL A 150 43.94 4.05 9.59
N THR A 151 44.63 5.21 9.44
CA THR A 151 46.06 5.36 9.69
C THR A 151 46.40 5.03 11.13
N ALA A 152 45.61 5.47 12.08
CA ALA A 152 45.83 5.19 13.50
C ALA A 152 45.66 3.70 13.83
N TYR A 153 44.63 3.02 13.31
CA TYR A 153 44.48 1.56 13.49
C TYR A 153 45.60 0.77 12.82
N GLN A 154 46.06 1.17 11.64
CA GLN A 154 47.23 0.55 11.00
C GLN A 154 48.49 0.68 11.86
N LYS A 155 48.70 1.83 12.52
CA LYS A 155 49.80 1.98 13.47
C LYS A 155 49.65 1.10 14.71
N ALA A 156 48.41 0.95 15.22
CA ALA A 156 48.15 0.02 16.31
C ALA A 156 48.55 -1.44 15.91
N ILE A 157 48.18 -1.84 14.70
CA ILE A 157 48.53 -3.17 14.10
C ILE A 157 50.03 -3.31 13.83
N GLU A 158 50.71 -2.24 13.39
CA GLU A 158 52.16 -2.25 13.20
C GLU A 158 52.89 -2.54 14.52
N PHE A 159 52.45 -1.98 15.66
CA PHE A 159 53.08 -2.20 16.96
C PHE A 159 52.57 -3.45 17.69
N ASP A 160 51.36 -3.91 17.43
CA ASP A 160 50.83 -5.21 17.86
C ASP A 160 50.11 -5.92 16.71
N PRO A 161 50.86 -6.76 15.94
CA PRO A 161 50.30 -7.46 14.79
C PRO A 161 49.20 -8.47 15.13
N LYS A 162 48.95 -8.78 16.38
CA LYS A 162 47.87 -9.65 16.84
C LYS A 162 46.71 -8.91 17.52
N TYR A 163 46.69 -7.59 17.43
CA TYR A 163 45.66 -6.76 18.10
C TYR A 163 44.33 -6.89 17.38
N THR A 164 43.57 -7.92 17.68
CA THR A 164 42.24 -8.28 17.06
C THR A 164 41.24 -7.10 17.07
N ILE A 165 41.22 -6.32 18.16
CA ILE A 165 40.29 -5.18 18.26
C ILE A 165 40.64 -4.09 17.24
N ALA A 166 41.94 -3.83 17.00
CA ALA A 166 42.35 -2.84 16.02
C ALA A 166 41.97 -3.27 14.59
N TYR A 167 42.12 -4.55 14.25
CA TYR A 167 41.66 -5.11 12.96
C TYR A 167 40.14 -4.97 12.80
N ASN A 168 39.33 -5.30 13.83
CA ASN A 168 37.89 -5.15 13.77
C ASN A 168 37.49 -3.68 13.60
N ASN A 169 38.13 -2.75 14.32
CA ASN A 169 37.84 -1.32 14.22
C ASN A 169 38.29 -0.74 12.86
N LEU A 170 39.42 -1.21 12.32
CA LEU A 170 39.86 -0.91 10.96
C LEU A 170 38.81 -1.36 9.96
N GLY A 171 38.30 -2.59 10.09
CA GLY A 171 37.22 -3.12 9.24
C GLY A 171 35.97 -2.27 9.28
N ASN A 172 35.52 -1.85 10.50
CA ASN A 172 34.36 -0.97 10.64
C ASN A 172 34.58 0.38 9.93
N THR A 173 35.80 0.93 10.02
CA THR A 173 36.13 2.22 9.40
C THR A 173 36.17 2.10 7.87
N LEU A 174 36.75 1.04 7.34
CA LEU A 174 36.77 0.73 5.91
C LEU A 174 35.37 0.48 5.36
N TYR A 175 34.52 -0.22 6.11
CA TYR A 175 33.12 -0.42 5.77
C TYR A 175 32.39 0.93 5.62
N ASN A 176 32.58 1.86 6.54
CA ASN A 176 31.98 3.20 6.47
C ASN A 176 32.57 4.07 5.33
N GLN A 177 33.77 3.74 4.85
CA GLN A 177 34.33 4.32 3.61
C GLN A 177 33.88 3.59 2.32
N GLU A 178 32.94 2.65 2.44
CA GLU A 178 32.49 1.79 1.32
C GLU A 178 33.60 0.93 0.68
N LYS A 179 34.72 0.77 1.36
CA LYS A 179 35.85 -0.09 0.96
C LYS A 179 35.60 -1.53 1.44
N LEU A 180 34.58 -2.17 0.87
CA LEU A 180 34.05 -3.43 1.39
C LEU A 180 35.03 -4.60 1.34
N GLU A 181 35.85 -4.70 0.28
CA GLU A 181 36.89 -5.75 0.14
C GLU A 181 37.95 -5.65 1.22
N GLU A 182 38.43 -4.43 1.47
CA GLU A 182 39.44 -4.16 2.49
C GLU A 182 38.85 -4.39 3.91
N ALA A 183 37.56 -4.04 4.14
CA ALA A 183 36.87 -4.32 5.37
C ALA A 183 36.79 -5.84 5.64
N VAL A 184 36.41 -6.65 4.65
CA VAL A 184 36.39 -8.13 4.73
C VAL A 184 37.77 -8.64 5.14
N ALA A 185 38.85 -8.19 4.48
CA ALA A 185 40.21 -8.63 4.80
C ALA A 185 40.63 -8.28 6.26
N ALA A 186 40.21 -7.11 6.74
CA ALA A 186 40.49 -6.69 8.11
C ALA A 186 39.70 -7.55 9.13
N TYR A 187 38.43 -7.85 8.92
CA TYR A 187 37.68 -8.76 9.80
C TYR A 187 38.22 -10.17 9.77
N GLN A 188 38.62 -10.67 8.60
CA GLN A 188 39.26 -12.02 8.47
C GLN A 188 40.53 -12.06 9.29
N LYS A 189 41.34 -11.00 9.30
CA LYS A 189 42.55 -10.93 10.16
C LYS A 189 42.21 -10.90 11.65
N ALA A 190 41.15 -10.17 12.04
CA ALA A 190 40.65 -10.20 13.42
C ALA A 190 40.25 -11.62 13.83
N ILE A 191 39.55 -12.35 12.95
CA ILE A 191 39.13 -13.74 13.16
C ILE A 191 40.30 -14.73 13.16
N GLU A 192 41.32 -14.50 12.32
CA GLU A 192 42.52 -15.32 12.31
C GLU A 192 43.24 -15.33 13.68
N PHE A 193 43.32 -14.15 14.32
CA PHE A 193 43.96 -14.01 15.62
C PHE A 193 43.04 -14.30 16.82
N ASP A 194 41.76 -14.11 16.68
CA ASP A 194 40.75 -14.54 17.67
C ASP A 194 39.59 -15.24 16.96
N PRO A 195 39.70 -16.58 16.75
CA PRO A 195 38.65 -17.35 16.07
C PRO A 195 37.30 -17.41 16.80
N LYS A 196 37.17 -16.84 18.00
CA LYS A 196 35.91 -16.78 18.76
C LYS A 196 35.36 -15.38 18.88
N LEU A 197 35.91 -14.41 18.16
CA LEU A 197 35.46 -13.02 18.20
C LEU A 197 34.14 -12.84 17.46
N ALA A 198 33.02 -13.11 18.14
CA ALA A 198 31.67 -13.07 17.58
C ALA A 198 31.34 -11.75 16.87
N ILE A 199 31.79 -10.61 17.40
CA ILE A 199 31.57 -9.29 16.79
C ILE A 199 32.21 -9.16 15.42
N ALA A 200 33.41 -9.74 15.21
CA ALA A 200 34.07 -9.67 13.90
C ALA A 200 33.31 -10.51 12.85
N TYR A 201 32.79 -11.68 13.24
CA TYR A 201 31.92 -12.47 12.37
C TYR A 201 30.63 -11.75 12.00
N ASN A 202 29.96 -11.08 12.96
CA ASN A 202 28.78 -10.29 12.67
C ASN A 202 29.09 -9.14 11.69
N ASN A 203 30.20 -8.43 11.91
CA ASN A 203 30.58 -7.30 11.04
C ASN A 203 31.03 -7.77 9.66
N LEU A 204 31.70 -8.92 9.59
CA LEU A 204 31.98 -9.61 8.32
C LEU A 204 30.68 -9.96 7.60
N GLY A 205 29.69 -10.51 8.31
CA GLY A 205 28.36 -10.82 7.77
C GLY A 205 27.69 -9.58 7.20
N ASN A 206 27.69 -8.43 7.92
CA ASN A 206 27.15 -7.17 7.41
C ASN A 206 27.83 -6.74 6.11
N THR A 207 29.15 -6.88 6.03
CA THR A 207 29.93 -6.47 4.86
C THR A 207 29.66 -7.39 3.67
N LEU A 208 29.58 -8.68 3.88
CA LEU A 208 29.24 -9.66 2.86
C LEU A 208 27.82 -9.48 2.34
N TYR A 209 26.88 -9.13 3.23
CA TYR A 209 25.51 -8.80 2.85
C TYR A 209 25.47 -7.58 1.90
N ASN A 210 26.24 -6.51 2.22
CA ASN A 210 26.34 -5.33 1.36
C ASN A 210 27.06 -5.61 0.02
N GLN A 211 27.89 -6.69 -0.05
CA GLN A 211 28.45 -7.20 -1.30
C GLN A 211 27.49 -8.16 -2.04
N GLU A 212 26.24 -8.31 -1.58
CA GLU A 212 25.25 -9.27 -2.10
C GLU A 212 25.68 -10.75 -2.01
N LYS A 213 26.69 -11.07 -1.20
CA LYS A 213 27.18 -12.44 -0.94
C LYS A 213 26.37 -13.08 0.18
N LEU A 214 25.09 -13.34 -0.11
CA LEU A 214 24.09 -13.67 0.91
C LEU A 214 24.40 -14.99 1.65
N GLU A 215 24.87 -16.02 0.96
CA GLU A 215 25.22 -17.31 1.57
C GLU A 215 26.40 -17.19 2.53
N GLU A 216 27.42 -16.43 2.14
CA GLU A 216 28.58 -16.17 2.98
C GLU A 216 28.23 -15.34 4.20
N ALA A 217 27.30 -14.36 4.04
CA ALA A 217 26.77 -13.55 5.14
C ALA A 217 26.03 -14.43 6.16
N VAL A 218 25.16 -15.35 5.71
CA VAL A 218 24.49 -16.33 6.57
C VAL A 218 25.50 -17.13 7.38
N ALA A 219 26.54 -17.68 6.73
CA ALA A 219 27.57 -18.46 7.41
C ALA A 219 28.32 -17.64 8.47
N ALA A 220 28.64 -16.38 8.17
CA ALA A 220 29.29 -15.47 9.10
C ALA A 220 28.41 -15.17 10.35
N TYR A 221 27.13 -14.87 10.17
CA TYR A 221 26.23 -14.66 11.30
C TYR A 221 26.02 -15.94 12.12
N GLN A 222 25.92 -17.10 11.49
CA GLN A 222 25.85 -18.38 12.20
C GLN A 222 27.09 -18.61 13.06
N LYS A 223 28.29 -18.27 12.57
CA LYS A 223 29.52 -18.31 13.37
C LYS A 223 29.51 -17.31 14.53
N ALA A 224 29.00 -16.09 14.31
CA ALA A 224 28.84 -15.13 15.39
C ALA A 224 27.93 -15.69 16.52
N ILE A 225 26.84 -16.35 16.14
CA ILE A 225 25.87 -16.99 17.06
C ILE A 225 26.48 -18.22 17.75
N GLU A 226 27.27 -19.02 17.03
CA GLU A 226 27.97 -20.18 17.59
C GLU A 226 28.90 -19.77 18.73
N PHE A 227 29.65 -18.66 18.56
CA PHE A 227 30.60 -18.18 19.55
C PHE A 227 29.98 -17.29 20.65
N ASP A 228 28.87 -16.60 20.34
CA ASP A 228 28.05 -15.89 21.31
C ASP A 228 26.56 -16.20 21.09
N PRO A 229 26.04 -17.28 21.73
CA PRO A 229 24.63 -17.66 21.60
C PRO A 229 23.63 -16.63 22.17
N LYS A 230 24.11 -15.56 22.80
CA LYS A 230 23.28 -14.43 23.29
C LYS A 230 23.41 -13.19 22.43
N TYR A 231 24.08 -13.26 21.30
CA TYR A 231 24.31 -12.10 20.44
C TYR A 231 23.04 -11.76 19.63
N THR A 232 22.12 -11.05 20.27
CA THR A 232 20.81 -10.64 19.75
C THR A 232 20.87 -10.00 18.36
N ILE A 233 21.88 -9.13 18.14
CA ILE A 233 22.04 -8.42 16.85
C ILE A 233 22.34 -9.40 15.73
N ALA A 234 23.18 -10.43 15.97
CA ALA A 234 23.51 -11.41 14.95
C ALA A 234 22.28 -12.25 14.53
N TYR A 235 21.41 -12.61 15.47
CA TYR A 235 20.13 -13.26 15.12
C TYR A 235 19.24 -12.37 14.27
N ASN A 236 19.10 -11.09 14.60
CA ASN A 236 18.34 -10.16 13.81
C ASN A 236 18.91 -10.03 12.39
N ASN A 237 20.24 -9.86 12.27
CA ASN A 237 20.89 -9.70 10.98
C ASN A 237 20.80 -10.98 10.13
N LEU A 238 20.95 -12.15 10.75
CA LEU A 238 20.67 -13.43 10.10
C LEU A 238 19.26 -13.50 9.54
N GLY A 239 18.27 -13.06 10.33
CA GLY A 239 16.88 -12.98 9.89
C GLY A 239 16.69 -12.09 8.66
N VAL A 240 17.38 -10.95 8.59
CA VAL A 240 17.32 -10.02 7.42
C VAL A 240 17.81 -10.75 6.15
N VAL A 241 18.97 -11.37 6.20
CA VAL A 241 19.53 -12.05 5.02
C VAL A 241 18.67 -13.24 4.59
N LEU A 242 18.16 -14.01 5.54
CA LEU A 242 17.25 -15.14 5.25
C LEU A 242 15.94 -14.67 4.61
N TYR A 243 15.41 -13.51 5.05
CA TYR A 243 14.25 -12.90 4.43
C TYR A 243 14.51 -12.53 2.96
N ASP A 244 15.65 -11.92 2.65
CA ASP A 244 16.02 -11.54 1.28
C ASP A 244 16.25 -12.78 0.39
N GLN A 245 16.75 -13.87 0.96
CA GLN A 245 16.82 -15.18 0.30
C GLN A 245 15.45 -15.86 0.15
N LYS A 246 14.33 -15.26 0.58
CA LYS A 246 12.97 -15.83 0.60
C LYS A 246 12.81 -17.05 1.53
N ARG A 247 13.75 -17.29 2.43
CA ARG A 247 13.71 -18.34 3.47
C ARG A 247 12.92 -17.88 4.68
N LEU A 248 11.62 -17.62 4.47
CA LEU A 248 10.77 -16.91 5.44
C LEU A 248 10.63 -17.62 6.78
N ASP A 249 10.56 -18.96 6.81
CA ASP A 249 10.43 -19.74 8.04
C ASP A 249 11.66 -19.57 8.94
N GLU A 250 12.85 -19.63 8.33
CA GLU A 250 14.11 -19.48 9.04
C GLU A 250 14.32 -18.02 9.50
N ALA A 251 13.94 -17.03 8.67
CA ALA A 251 13.97 -15.63 9.04
C ALA A 251 13.11 -15.36 10.28
N VAL A 252 11.86 -15.86 10.27
CA VAL A 252 10.93 -15.76 11.40
C VAL A 252 11.52 -16.38 12.67
N THR A 253 12.13 -17.56 12.56
CA THR A 253 12.79 -18.23 13.69
C THR A 253 13.95 -17.42 14.25
N ALA A 254 14.77 -16.84 13.40
CA ALA A 254 15.91 -16.00 13.80
C ALA A 254 15.42 -14.71 14.53
N TYR A 255 14.41 -14.02 14.02
CA TYR A 255 13.84 -12.85 14.70
C TYR A 255 13.19 -13.21 16.04
N GLN A 256 12.48 -14.32 16.13
CA GLN A 256 11.91 -14.81 17.40
C GLN A 256 13.00 -15.03 18.43
N LYS A 257 14.14 -15.61 18.01
CA LYS A 257 15.27 -15.80 18.92
C LYS A 257 15.90 -14.50 19.36
N ALA A 258 16.01 -13.50 18.48
CA ALA A 258 16.47 -12.16 18.84
C ALA A 258 15.52 -11.53 19.89
N ILE A 259 14.20 -11.66 19.70
CA ILE A 259 13.17 -11.14 20.62
C ILE A 259 13.19 -11.89 21.97
N GLU A 260 13.44 -13.23 21.97
CA GLU A 260 13.57 -14.01 23.21
C GLU A 260 14.76 -13.53 24.05
N LEU A 261 15.89 -13.23 23.39
CA LEU A 261 17.11 -12.77 24.04
C LEU A 261 17.03 -11.32 24.52
N ASP A 262 16.39 -10.45 23.76
CA ASP A 262 16.09 -9.08 24.15
C ASP A 262 14.62 -8.74 23.85
N PRO A 263 13.72 -8.91 24.83
CA PRO A 263 12.29 -8.63 24.67
C PRO A 263 11.95 -7.14 24.44
N LYS A 264 12.92 -6.24 24.45
CA LYS A 264 12.73 -4.81 24.15
C LYS A 264 13.36 -4.38 22.84
N PHE A 265 13.90 -5.29 22.06
CA PHE A 265 14.58 -4.99 20.80
C PHE A 265 13.60 -4.60 19.70
N ALA A 266 13.23 -3.32 19.64
CA ALA A 266 12.24 -2.77 18.70
C ALA A 266 12.54 -3.12 17.23
N TYR A 267 13.82 -3.09 16.82
CA TYR A 267 14.22 -3.44 15.45
C TYR A 267 13.89 -4.88 15.07
N ALA A 268 14.10 -5.82 16.01
CA ALA A 268 13.76 -7.22 15.76
C ALA A 268 12.24 -7.42 15.60
N TYR A 269 11.43 -6.74 16.42
CA TYR A 269 9.97 -6.77 16.26
C TYR A 269 9.53 -6.18 14.92
N ASN A 270 10.12 -5.07 14.48
CA ASN A 270 9.82 -4.49 13.17
C ASN A 270 10.16 -5.46 12.03
N ASN A 271 11.35 -6.06 12.04
CA ASN A 271 11.79 -6.99 11.01
C ASN A 271 10.98 -8.29 11.03
N PHE A 272 10.62 -8.78 12.21
CA PHE A 272 9.68 -9.88 12.38
C PHE A 272 8.31 -9.57 11.76
N GLY A 273 7.81 -8.36 11.97
CA GLY A 273 6.58 -7.87 11.33
C GLY A 273 6.68 -7.84 9.81
N ILE A 274 7.82 -7.40 9.25
CA ILE A 274 8.08 -7.42 7.80
C ILE A 274 8.02 -8.85 7.26
N ALA A 275 8.66 -9.81 7.94
CA ALA A 275 8.64 -11.21 7.55
C ALA A 275 7.23 -11.81 7.61
N LEU A 276 6.47 -11.53 8.66
CA LEU A 276 5.08 -11.98 8.80
C LEU A 276 4.16 -11.37 7.73
N ARG A 277 4.35 -10.10 7.37
CA ARG A 277 3.61 -9.45 6.29
C ARG A 277 3.93 -10.11 4.94
N GLY A 278 5.20 -10.39 4.65
CA GLY A 278 5.65 -11.14 3.46
C GLY A 278 5.01 -12.54 3.42
N TRP A 279 4.79 -13.15 4.56
CA TRP A 279 4.12 -14.44 4.72
C TRP A 279 2.59 -14.34 4.72
N LYS A 280 2.04 -13.14 4.47
CA LYS A 280 0.60 -12.81 4.51
C LYS A 280 -0.08 -13.08 5.87
N LYS A 281 0.68 -13.20 6.95
CA LYS A 281 0.20 -13.30 8.34
C LYS A 281 -0.02 -11.90 8.91
N LEU A 282 -0.98 -11.16 8.34
CA LEU A 282 -1.16 -9.73 8.58
C LEU A 282 -1.47 -9.36 10.03
N ASP A 283 -2.26 -10.16 10.75
CA ASP A 283 -2.56 -9.90 12.17
C ASP A 283 -1.31 -10.01 13.04
N GLY A 284 -0.48 -11.02 12.79
CA GLY A 284 0.81 -11.16 13.44
C GLY A 284 1.78 -10.01 13.13
N ALA A 285 1.79 -9.54 11.88
CA ALA A 285 2.60 -8.40 11.47
C ALA A 285 2.18 -7.12 12.23
N VAL A 286 0.87 -6.84 12.29
CA VAL A 286 0.32 -5.70 13.05
C VAL A 286 0.74 -5.76 14.52
N ALA A 287 0.61 -6.94 15.17
CA ALA A 287 1.00 -7.12 16.56
C ALA A 287 2.51 -6.89 16.77
N ALA A 288 3.35 -7.37 15.85
CA ALA A 288 4.80 -7.17 15.91
C ALA A 288 5.19 -5.69 15.78
N TYR A 289 4.61 -4.95 14.81
CA TYR A 289 4.86 -3.52 14.67
C TYR A 289 4.38 -2.72 15.89
N GLN A 290 3.24 -3.08 16.48
CA GLN A 290 2.76 -2.47 17.72
C GLN A 290 3.74 -2.68 18.88
N LYS A 291 4.37 -3.86 18.99
CA LYS A 291 5.43 -4.11 19.96
C LYS A 291 6.69 -3.31 19.67
N ALA A 292 7.09 -3.18 18.40
CA ALA A 292 8.22 -2.31 18.04
C ALA A 292 7.98 -0.85 18.49
N ILE A 293 6.75 -0.34 18.27
CA ILE A 293 6.32 1.01 18.68
C ILE A 293 6.23 1.15 20.22
N GLU A 294 5.81 0.10 20.92
CA GLU A 294 5.75 0.09 22.39
C GLU A 294 7.16 0.30 22.99
N PHE A 295 8.18 -0.33 22.40
CA PHE A 295 9.56 -0.25 22.90
C PHE A 295 10.35 0.94 22.35
N ASP A 296 10.03 1.38 21.13
CA ASP A 296 10.52 2.63 20.56
C ASP A 296 9.37 3.48 20.00
N PRO A 297 8.76 4.34 20.83
CA PRO A 297 7.61 5.17 20.43
C PRO A 297 7.90 6.20 19.34
N LYS A 298 9.17 6.42 18.97
CA LYS A 298 9.57 7.35 17.90
C LYS A 298 10.03 6.65 16.63
N TYR A 299 9.92 5.34 16.57
CA TYR A 299 10.38 4.55 15.43
C TYR A 299 9.44 4.71 14.21
N ALA A 300 9.67 5.78 13.43
CA ALA A 300 8.86 6.16 12.26
C ALA A 300 8.64 5.00 11.27
N THR A 301 9.69 4.21 11.02
CA THR A 301 9.62 3.05 10.09
C THR A 301 8.60 2.00 10.57
N SER A 302 8.48 1.75 11.87
CA SER A 302 7.50 0.80 12.39
C SER A 302 6.07 1.29 12.24
N TYR A 303 5.83 2.60 12.41
CA TYR A 303 4.51 3.18 12.10
C TYR A 303 4.18 3.09 10.61
N TYR A 304 5.14 3.36 9.73
CA TYR A 304 4.98 3.19 8.29
C TYR A 304 4.62 1.74 7.92
N ASN A 305 5.35 0.76 8.48
CA ASN A 305 5.11 -0.65 8.23
C ASN A 305 3.76 -1.13 8.82
N LEU A 306 3.36 -0.61 9.99
CA LEU A 306 2.03 -0.81 10.56
C LEU A 306 0.95 -0.29 9.62
N GLY A 307 1.14 0.91 9.07
CA GLY A 307 0.27 1.49 8.05
C GLY A 307 0.11 0.59 6.84
N ASN A 308 1.22 0.06 6.32
CA ASN A 308 1.21 -0.87 5.19
C ASN A 308 0.43 -2.17 5.52
N ALA A 309 0.63 -2.76 6.70
CA ALA A 309 -0.08 -3.97 7.10
C ALA A 309 -1.60 -3.73 7.28
N LEU A 310 -1.98 -2.60 7.86
CA LEU A 310 -3.39 -2.20 8.00
C LEU A 310 -4.04 -1.90 6.65
N TYR A 311 -3.29 -1.29 5.73
CA TYR A 311 -3.74 -1.07 4.36
C TYR A 311 -4.00 -2.40 3.63
N ASP A 312 -3.09 -3.38 3.75
CA ASP A 312 -3.27 -4.72 3.20
C ASP A 312 -4.50 -5.44 3.80
N GLN A 313 -4.81 -5.19 5.08
CA GLN A 313 -6.04 -5.64 5.74
C GLN A 313 -7.29 -4.86 5.33
N LYS A 314 -7.19 -3.83 4.45
CA LYS A 314 -8.27 -2.90 4.10
C LYS A 314 -8.80 -2.05 5.27
N LYS A 315 -8.05 -1.94 6.35
CA LYS A 315 -8.34 -1.08 7.51
C LYS A 315 -7.79 0.32 7.26
N LEU A 316 -8.41 1.03 6.30
CA LEU A 316 -7.89 2.29 5.77
C LEU A 316 -7.74 3.40 6.83
N ASP A 317 -8.68 3.53 7.78
CA ASP A 317 -8.59 4.54 8.85
C ASP A 317 -7.36 4.31 9.73
N GLY A 318 -7.12 3.06 10.11
CA GLY A 318 -5.93 2.69 10.86
C GLY A 318 -4.63 2.92 10.10
N ALA A 319 -4.64 2.63 8.79
CA ALA A 319 -3.50 2.89 7.92
C ALA A 319 -3.17 4.38 7.84
N VAL A 320 -4.18 5.24 7.63
CA VAL A 320 -4.03 6.71 7.63
C VAL A 320 -3.41 7.20 8.94
N ALA A 321 -3.95 6.76 10.08
CA ALA A 321 -3.45 7.17 11.39
C ALA A 321 -1.98 6.73 11.61
N ALA A 322 -1.62 5.51 11.18
CA ALA A 322 -0.26 5.01 11.28
C ALA A 322 0.71 5.78 10.38
N TYR A 323 0.36 6.07 9.13
CA TYR A 323 1.20 6.89 8.25
C TYR A 323 1.36 8.32 8.78
N GLN A 324 0.32 8.93 9.35
CA GLN A 324 0.41 10.24 9.97
C GLN A 324 1.39 10.25 11.15
N LYS A 325 1.41 9.18 11.97
CA LYS A 325 2.40 9.03 13.04
C LYS A 325 3.81 8.81 12.49
N ALA A 326 4.00 8.05 11.43
CA ALA A 326 5.30 7.93 10.76
C ALA A 326 5.84 9.30 10.33
N ILE A 327 4.98 10.13 9.73
CA ILE A 327 5.29 11.50 9.27
C ILE A 327 5.53 12.46 10.44
N GLU A 328 4.83 12.28 11.57
CA GLU A 328 5.07 13.09 12.79
C GLU A 328 6.50 12.89 13.32
N PHE A 329 7.01 11.65 13.29
CA PHE A 329 8.36 11.33 13.77
C PHE A 329 9.45 11.50 12.72
N ASP A 330 9.12 11.33 11.43
CA ASP A 330 9.98 11.68 10.30
C ASP A 330 9.24 12.56 9.30
N PRO A 331 9.28 13.88 9.47
CA PRO A 331 8.57 14.82 8.59
C PRO A 331 9.02 14.83 7.13
N LYS A 332 10.12 14.18 6.78
CA LYS A 332 10.63 14.06 5.40
C LYS A 332 10.40 12.70 4.77
N TYR A 333 9.62 11.84 5.41
CA TYR A 333 9.39 10.47 4.96
C TYR A 333 8.49 10.41 3.71
N ALA A 334 9.06 10.68 2.54
CA ALA A 334 8.35 10.80 1.26
C ALA A 334 7.45 9.57 0.94
N THR A 335 7.95 8.35 1.18
CA THR A 335 7.16 7.13 0.95
C THR A 335 5.97 6.99 1.87
N ALA A 336 6.05 7.50 3.11
CA ALA A 336 4.90 7.51 4.03
C ALA A 336 3.82 8.48 3.55
N TYR A 337 4.19 9.66 3.04
CA TYR A 337 3.25 10.59 2.42
C TYR A 337 2.58 9.99 1.18
N ASN A 338 3.33 9.32 0.31
CA ASN A 338 2.75 8.64 -0.86
C ASN A 338 1.73 7.57 -0.44
N ASN A 339 2.06 6.72 0.56
CA ASN A 339 1.16 5.67 1.01
C ASN A 339 -0.04 6.21 1.80
N LEU A 340 0.13 7.34 2.52
CA LEU A 340 -0.98 8.11 3.08
C LEU A 340 -1.93 8.57 1.97
N GLY A 341 -1.38 9.12 0.88
CA GLY A 341 -2.14 9.51 -0.30
C GLY A 341 -2.93 8.33 -0.89
N ASN A 342 -2.30 7.15 -1.02
CA ASN A 342 -2.98 5.94 -1.48
C ASN A 342 -4.15 5.56 -0.57
N ALA A 343 -3.96 5.56 0.75
CA ALA A 343 -5.02 5.23 1.70
C ALA A 343 -6.19 6.23 1.63
N LEU A 344 -5.90 7.52 1.54
CA LEU A 344 -6.89 8.59 1.39
C LEU A 344 -7.64 8.50 0.05
N TYR A 345 -6.94 8.16 -1.05
CA TYR A 345 -7.56 7.92 -2.35
C TYR A 345 -8.61 6.81 -2.28
N TYR A 346 -8.30 5.69 -1.64
CA TYR A 346 -9.26 4.59 -1.47
C TYR A 346 -10.40 4.94 -0.51
N GLN A 347 -10.19 5.87 0.43
CA GLN A 347 -11.26 6.48 1.24
C GLN A 347 -12.10 7.49 0.47
N LYS A 348 -11.79 7.79 -0.81
CA LYS A 348 -12.41 8.85 -1.62
C LYS A 348 -12.16 10.28 -1.11
N LYS A 349 -11.18 10.49 -0.26
CA LYS A 349 -10.72 11.80 0.22
C LYS A 349 -9.68 12.36 -0.75
N LEU A 350 -10.14 12.72 -1.95
CA LEU A 350 -9.27 12.99 -3.08
C LEU A 350 -8.40 14.24 -2.90
N GLU A 351 -8.93 15.29 -2.28
CA GLU A 351 -8.20 16.54 -2.01
C GLU A 351 -7.05 16.30 -1.03
N GLU A 352 -7.32 15.55 0.03
CA GLU A 352 -6.30 15.17 1.01
C GLU A 352 -5.25 14.25 0.39
N ALA A 353 -5.66 13.33 -0.50
CA ALA A 353 -4.73 12.47 -1.24
C ALA A 353 -3.79 13.28 -2.13
N VAL A 354 -4.32 14.27 -2.88
CA VAL A 354 -3.50 15.19 -3.69
C VAL A 354 -2.46 15.91 -2.83
N ALA A 355 -2.88 16.46 -1.69
CA ALA A 355 -1.97 17.15 -0.78
C ALA A 355 -0.86 16.23 -0.24
N ALA A 356 -1.20 14.97 0.08
CA ALA A 356 -0.22 13.99 0.53
C ALA A 356 0.80 13.63 -0.56
N TYR A 357 0.37 13.39 -1.81
CA TYR A 357 1.30 13.15 -2.92
C TYR A 357 2.19 14.36 -3.22
N GLN A 358 1.64 15.58 -3.13
CA GLN A 358 2.44 16.80 -3.30
C GLN A 358 3.53 16.92 -2.24
N LYS A 359 3.25 16.54 -0.99
CA LYS A 359 4.25 16.47 0.07
C LYS A 359 5.30 15.37 -0.19
N ALA A 360 4.89 14.21 -0.68
CA ALA A 360 5.83 13.17 -1.09
C ALA A 360 6.81 13.70 -2.16
N ILE A 361 6.30 14.42 -3.15
CA ILE A 361 7.08 15.06 -4.23
C ILE A 361 7.98 16.20 -3.73
N GLU A 362 7.50 16.98 -2.75
CA GLU A 362 8.29 18.06 -2.12
C GLU A 362 9.55 17.50 -1.46
N PHE A 363 9.43 16.38 -0.74
CA PHE A 363 10.55 15.75 -0.03
C PHE A 363 11.40 14.83 -0.90
N ASP A 364 10.81 14.21 -1.92
CA ASP A 364 11.54 13.47 -2.95
C ASP A 364 11.06 13.88 -4.35
N PRO A 365 11.67 14.91 -4.95
CA PRO A 365 11.33 15.36 -6.29
C PRO A 365 11.59 14.33 -7.41
N LYS A 366 12.28 13.23 -7.11
CA LYS A 366 12.55 12.14 -8.08
C LYS A 366 11.60 10.95 -7.92
N TYR A 367 10.59 11.05 -7.05
CA TYR A 367 9.68 9.97 -6.77
C TYR A 367 8.61 9.79 -7.87
N ALA A 368 8.96 9.12 -8.95
CA ALA A 368 8.10 8.92 -10.13
C ALA A 368 6.71 8.35 -9.76
N THR A 369 6.65 7.38 -8.82
CA THR A 369 5.39 6.78 -8.38
C THR A 369 4.44 7.79 -7.71
N ALA A 370 4.96 8.77 -6.98
CA ALA A 370 4.13 9.80 -6.37
C ALA A 370 3.50 10.72 -7.43
N TYR A 371 4.24 11.08 -8.47
CA TYR A 371 3.69 11.81 -9.61
C TYR A 371 2.62 11.01 -10.36
N TYR A 372 2.86 9.72 -10.58
CA TYR A 372 1.88 8.82 -11.19
C TYR A 372 0.58 8.74 -10.36
N ASN A 373 0.67 8.58 -9.05
CA ASN A 373 -0.48 8.50 -8.15
C ASN A 373 -1.23 9.85 -8.07
N LEU A 374 -0.50 10.96 -8.07
CA LEU A 374 -1.06 12.31 -8.20
C LEU A 374 -1.85 12.43 -9.51
N GLY A 375 -1.27 11.99 -10.63
CA GLY A 375 -1.91 11.97 -11.94
C GLY A 375 -3.21 11.18 -11.93
N ASN A 376 -3.21 9.98 -11.38
CA ASN A 376 -4.42 9.14 -11.23
C ASN A 376 -5.51 9.85 -10.43
N THR A 377 -5.13 10.50 -9.33
CA THR A 377 -6.08 11.20 -8.46
C THR A 377 -6.69 12.42 -9.16
N LEU A 378 -5.85 13.20 -9.85
CA LEU A 378 -6.31 14.35 -10.64
C LEU A 378 -7.19 13.92 -11.83
N TYR A 379 -6.86 12.83 -12.50
CA TYR A 379 -7.67 12.24 -13.54
C TYR A 379 -9.06 11.82 -13.01
N TYR A 380 -9.09 11.17 -11.85
CA TYR A 380 -10.35 10.81 -11.20
C TYR A 380 -11.18 12.04 -10.82
N GLN A 381 -10.53 13.15 -10.43
CA GLN A 381 -11.18 14.45 -10.19
C GLN A 381 -11.58 15.18 -11.49
N LYS A 382 -11.34 14.61 -12.68
CA LYS A 382 -11.52 15.26 -13.99
C LYS A 382 -10.66 16.52 -14.20
N LYS A 383 -9.58 16.67 -13.44
CA LYS A 383 -8.58 17.75 -13.60
C LYS A 383 -7.53 17.30 -14.63
N LEU A 384 -7.96 17.18 -15.89
CA LEU A 384 -7.20 16.50 -16.93
C LEU A 384 -5.84 17.15 -17.25
N ASP A 385 -5.74 18.49 -17.23
CA ASP A 385 -4.46 19.18 -17.48
C ASP A 385 -3.42 18.87 -16.40
N GLY A 386 -3.85 18.89 -15.13
CA GLY A 386 -2.99 18.51 -14.02
C GLY A 386 -2.57 17.04 -14.07
N ALA A 387 -3.50 16.14 -14.48
CA ALA A 387 -3.19 14.73 -14.65
C ALA A 387 -2.13 14.51 -15.75
N VAL A 388 -2.29 15.14 -16.90
CA VAL A 388 -1.31 15.10 -18.02
C VAL A 388 0.06 15.53 -17.53
N THR A 389 0.15 16.69 -16.85
CA THR A 389 1.41 17.22 -16.32
C THR A 389 2.07 16.24 -15.33
N ALA A 390 1.28 15.66 -14.43
CA ALA A 390 1.79 14.72 -13.43
C ALA A 390 2.29 13.41 -14.09
N TYR A 391 1.56 12.85 -15.05
CA TYR A 391 2.02 11.66 -15.79
C TYR A 391 3.27 11.95 -16.62
N GLN A 392 3.36 13.11 -17.28
CA GLN A 392 4.56 13.50 -18.01
C GLN A 392 5.78 13.57 -17.10
N LYS A 393 5.62 14.10 -15.88
CA LYS A 393 6.71 14.16 -14.92
C LYS A 393 7.10 12.78 -14.41
N ALA A 394 6.12 11.88 -14.16
CA ALA A 394 6.40 10.49 -13.82
C ALA A 394 7.22 9.78 -14.89
N ILE A 395 6.89 10.01 -16.17
CA ILE A 395 7.57 9.45 -17.34
C ILE A 395 8.96 10.05 -17.54
N GLU A 396 9.13 11.36 -17.29
CA GLU A 396 10.45 12.01 -17.32
C GLU A 396 11.43 11.37 -16.32
N LEU A 397 10.92 11.01 -15.14
CA LEU A 397 11.70 10.40 -14.06
C LEU A 397 11.92 8.90 -14.28
N ASP A 398 10.94 8.21 -14.83
CA ASP A 398 11.03 6.80 -15.21
C ASP A 398 10.53 6.60 -16.66
N PRO A 399 11.42 6.68 -17.65
CA PRO A 399 11.06 6.50 -19.06
C PRO A 399 10.53 5.11 -19.43
N ASN A 400 10.66 4.13 -18.54
CA ASN A 400 10.17 2.76 -18.76
C ASN A 400 8.80 2.49 -18.12
N TYR A 401 8.13 3.52 -17.61
CA TYR A 401 6.88 3.39 -16.88
C TYR A 401 5.67 3.21 -17.82
N ALA A 402 5.52 2.03 -18.41
CA ALA A 402 4.49 1.71 -19.42
C ALA A 402 3.06 2.09 -18.97
N ILE A 403 2.71 1.84 -17.70
CA ILE A 403 1.39 2.15 -17.16
C ILE A 403 1.15 3.66 -17.13
N ALA A 404 2.16 4.46 -16.84
CA ALA A 404 2.05 5.91 -16.85
C ALA A 404 1.80 6.46 -18.28
N TYR A 405 2.44 5.87 -19.27
CA TYR A 405 2.15 6.22 -20.69
C TYR A 405 0.72 5.87 -21.07
N ASN A 406 0.20 4.71 -20.69
CA ASN A 406 -1.19 4.34 -20.95
C ASN A 406 -2.15 5.35 -20.30
N ASN A 407 -1.91 5.73 -19.04
CA ASN A 407 -2.79 6.65 -18.32
C ASN A 407 -2.64 8.11 -18.82
N LEU A 408 -1.45 8.50 -19.29
CA LEU A 408 -1.28 9.75 -20.06
C LEU A 408 -2.15 9.72 -21.32
N GLY A 409 -2.14 8.59 -22.04
CA GLY A 409 -2.99 8.38 -23.21
C GLY A 409 -4.48 8.53 -22.86
N ASN A 410 -4.94 7.96 -21.75
CA ASN A 410 -6.32 8.11 -21.29
C ASN A 410 -6.68 9.57 -21.00
N ALA A 411 -5.79 10.30 -20.32
CA ALA A 411 -6.02 11.72 -20.03
C ALA A 411 -6.06 12.59 -21.30
N LEU A 412 -5.18 12.32 -22.26
CA LEU A 412 -5.15 13.02 -23.56
C LEU A 412 -6.38 12.65 -24.41
N TYR A 413 -6.80 11.40 -24.37
CA TYR A 413 -8.02 10.94 -25.06
C TYR A 413 -9.26 11.65 -24.53
N ASP A 414 -9.41 11.76 -23.20
CA ASP A 414 -10.52 12.50 -22.58
C ASP A 414 -10.47 14.00 -22.89
N GLN A 415 -9.27 14.56 -23.11
CA GLN A 415 -9.07 15.94 -23.65
C GLN A 415 -9.36 16.05 -25.14
N LYS A 416 -9.71 14.96 -25.82
CA LYS A 416 -9.86 14.93 -27.31
C LYS A 416 -8.56 15.20 -28.08
N LYS A 417 -7.42 15.07 -27.44
CA LYS A 417 -6.09 15.20 -28.07
C LYS A 417 -5.65 13.83 -28.62
N LEU A 418 -6.38 13.36 -29.65
CA LEU A 418 -6.29 11.99 -30.14
C LEU A 418 -4.89 11.59 -30.63
N ASP A 419 -4.16 12.49 -31.32
CA ASP A 419 -2.81 12.19 -31.80
C ASP A 419 -1.84 11.96 -30.63
N GLY A 420 -1.91 12.79 -29.59
CA GLY A 420 -1.13 12.60 -28.37
C GLY A 420 -1.48 11.32 -27.63
N ALA A 421 -2.78 10.98 -27.58
CA ALA A 421 -3.23 9.72 -26.98
C ALA A 421 -2.67 8.51 -27.72
N VAL A 422 -2.76 8.50 -29.04
CA VAL A 422 -2.20 7.43 -29.89
C VAL A 422 -0.70 7.26 -29.65
N ALA A 423 0.07 8.36 -29.64
CA ALA A 423 1.51 8.31 -29.38
C ALA A 423 1.83 7.74 -27.99
N ALA A 424 1.07 8.14 -26.97
CA ALA A 424 1.26 7.66 -25.61
C ALA A 424 0.94 6.15 -25.48
N TYR A 425 -0.16 5.67 -26.05
CA TYR A 425 -0.49 4.25 -26.06
C TYR A 425 0.53 3.42 -26.84
N GLN A 426 1.01 3.93 -27.99
CA GLN A 426 2.08 3.27 -28.75
C GLN A 426 3.35 3.11 -27.93
N LYS A 427 3.72 4.13 -27.16
CA LYS A 427 4.89 4.05 -26.29
C LYS A 427 4.67 3.07 -25.13
N ALA A 428 3.47 3.02 -24.55
CA ALA A 428 3.13 2.00 -23.56
C ALA A 428 3.29 0.56 -24.11
N ILE A 429 2.86 0.35 -25.36
CA ILE A 429 2.97 -0.94 -26.07
C ILE A 429 4.43 -1.28 -26.43
N GLU A 430 5.23 -0.28 -26.82
CA GLU A 430 6.66 -0.47 -27.08
C GLU A 430 7.39 -0.97 -25.83
N LEU A 431 7.05 -0.41 -24.68
CA LEU A 431 7.65 -0.77 -23.39
C LEU A 431 7.12 -2.11 -22.85
N ASP A 432 5.84 -2.38 -23.02
CA ASP A 432 5.23 -3.66 -22.68
C ASP A 432 4.36 -4.20 -23.85
N PRO A 433 4.95 -5.01 -24.74
CA PRO A 433 4.25 -5.59 -25.87
C PRO A 433 3.11 -6.58 -25.50
N LYS A 434 2.94 -6.90 -24.21
CA LYS A 434 1.86 -7.77 -23.72
C LYS A 434 0.74 -6.98 -23.05
N TYR A 435 0.78 -5.66 -23.04
CA TYR A 435 -0.19 -4.79 -22.36
C TYR A 435 -1.50 -4.71 -23.15
N ALA A 436 -2.40 -5.69 -22.97
CA ALA A 436 -3.67 -5.81 -23.70
C ALA A 436 -4.56 -4.57 -23.57
N THR A 437 -4.62 -3.95 -22.38
CA THR A 437 -5.37 -2.71 -22.16
C THR A 437 -4.89 -1.56 -23.04
N ALA A 438 -3.58 -1.42 -23.23
CA ALA A 438 -3.02 -0.34 -24.06
C ALA A 438 -3.39 -0.53 -25.54
N TYR A 439 -3.39 -1.78 -26.06
CA TYR A 439 -3.89 -2.08 -27.41
C TYR A 439 -5.37 -1.75 -27.57
N ASN A 440 -6.22 -2.09 -26.58
CA ASN A 440 -7.63 -1.74 -26.61
C ASN A 440 -7.83 -0.22 -26.65
N ASN A 441 -7.10 0.53 -25.81
CA ASN A 441 -7.20 1.98 -25.72
C ASN A 441 -6.67 2.67 -26.98
N LEU A 442 -5.58 2.14 -27.56
CA LEU A 442 -5.09 2.58 -28.89
C LEU A 442 -6.16 2.35 -29.97
N GLY A 443 -6.83 1.19 -29.93
CA GLY A 443 -7.95 0.89 -30.82
C GLY A 443 -9.06 1.94 -30.72
N ASN A 444 -9.45 2.35 -29.51
CA ASN A 444 -10.46 3.39 -29.29
C ASN A 444 -10.02 4.74 -29.89
N ALA A 445 -8.79 5.16 -29.64
CA ALA A 445 -8.28 6.42 -30.17
C ALA A 445 -8.20 6.42 -31.70
N LEU A 446 -7.77 5.30 -32.29
CA LEU A 446 -7.73 5.13 -33.77
C LEU A 446 -9.13 5.12 -34.38
N ARG A 447 -10.11 4.49 -33.74
CA ARG A 447 -11.50 4.50 -34.19
C ARG A 447 -12.06 5.93 -34.19
N ASP A 448 -11.81 6.69 -33.15
CA ASP A 448 -12.25 8.08 -33.06
C ASP A 448 -11.52 8.97 -34.09
N GLN A 449 -10.29 8.63 -34.50
CA GLN A 449 -9.59 9.22 -35.66
C GLN A 449 -10.13 8.71 -37.01
N LYS A 450 -11.17 7.87 -37.03
CA LYS A 450 -11.72 7.25 -38.24
C LYS A 450 -10.76 6.27 -38.95
N LYS A 451 -9.70 5.82 -38.26
CA LYS A 451 -8.74 4.81 -38.77
C LYS A 451 -9.21 3.40 -38.38
N LEU A 452 -10.37 3.00 -38.96
CA LEU A 452 -11.15 1.85 -38.49
C LEU A 452 -10.40 0.52 -38.62
N ASP A 453 -9.68 0.31 -39.75
CA ASP A 453 -8.95 -0.94 -39.99
C ASP A 453 -7.80 -1.12 -38.97
N ALA A 454 -7.10 -0.04 -38.66
CA ALA A 454 -6.07 -0.04 -37.62
C ALA A 454 -6.67 -0.29 -36.22
N ALA A 455 -7.83 0.29 -35.93
CA ALA A 455 -8.55 0.05 -34.67
C ALA A 455 -8.90 -1.44 -34.51
N ILE A 456 -9.50 -2.05 -35.54
CA ILE A 456 -9.87 -3.48 -35.59
C ILE A 456 -8.62 -4.36 -35.37
N SER A 457 -7.50 -4.03 -36.01
CA SER A 457 -6.24 -4.75 -35.82
C SER A 457 -5.76 -4.71 -34.38
N ASN A 458 -5.82 -3.55 -33.71
CA ASN A 458 -5.40 -3.39 -32.31
C ASN A 458 -6.34 -4.10 -31.34
N TYR A 459 -7.66 -4.09 -31.54
CA TYR A 459 -8.58 -4.89 -30.72
C TYR A 459 -8.32 -6.39 -30.85
N LYS A 460 -8.08 -6.90 -32.08
CA LYS A 460 -7.70 -8.30 -32.30
C LYS A 460 -6.38 -8.63 -31.62
N LYS A 461 -5.41 -7.71 -31.65
CA LYS A 461 -4.13 -7.89 -30.96
C LYS A 461 -4.33 -7.95 -29.44
N ALA A 462 -5.14 -7.07 -28.84
CA ALA A 462 -5.50 -7.12 -27.43
C ALA A 462 -6.06 -8.49 -27.03
N LEU A 463 -6.96 -9.07 -27.86
CA LEU A 463 -7.57 -10.37 -27.62
C LEU A 463 -6.60 -11.55 -27.78
N SER A 464 -5.50 -11.40 -28.49
CA SER A 464 -4.47 -12.43 -28.70
C SER A 464 -3.44 -12.48 -27.56
N LEU A 465 -3.45 -11.52 -26.66
CA LEU A 465 -2.51 -11.40 -25.55
C LEU A 465 -3.10 -12.02 -24.27
N PRO A 466 -2.28 -12.37 -23.28
CA PRO A 466 -2.79 -12.70 -21.95
C PRO A 466 -3.65 -11.57 -21.39
N GLU A 467 -4.68 -11.91 -20.64
CA GLU A 467 -5.53 -10.92 -19.98
C GLU A 467 -4.73 -10.19 -18.91
N ASP A 468 -4.66 -8.86 -18.97
CA ASP A 468 -4.06 -8.08 -17.91
C ASP A 468 -5.04 -7.90 -16.75
N THR A 469 -4.57 -8.14 -15.53
CA THR A 469 -5.37 -8.09 -14.31
C THR A 469 -5.60 -6.67 -13.78
N LEU A 470 -5.16 -5.66 -14.52
CA LEU A 470 -5.10 -4.26 -14.08
C LEU A 470 -6.46 -3.54 -14.16
N VAL A 471 -7.44 -4.12 -14.87
CA VAL A 471 -8.77 -3.52 -15.06
C VAL A 471 -9.83 -4.31 -14.31
N SER A 472 -10.27 -3.80 -13.16
CA SER A 472 -11.38 -4.36 -12.39
C SER A 472 -12.54 -3.35 -12.40
N PRO A 473 -13.78 -3.76 -12.59
CA PRO A 473 -14.29 -5.15 -12.66
C PRO A 473 -14.37 -5.73 -14.08
N THR A 474 -14.02 -4.96 -15.13
CA THR A 474 -14.14 -5.35 -16.53
C THR A 474 -12.78 -5.66 -17.12
N THR A 475 -12.60 -6.82 -17.70
CA THR A 475 -11.30 -7.25 -18.23
C THR A 475 -10.97 -6.58 -19.56
N ALA A 476 -9.68 -6.50 -19.91
CA ALA A 476 -9.21 -5.96 -21.19
C ALA A 476 -9.85 -6.71 -22.37
N HIS A 477 -10.00 -8.02 -22.28
CA HIS A 477 -10.66 -8.84 -23.32
C HIS A 477 -12.15 -8.55 -23.45
N THR A 478 -12.85 -8.31 -22.34
CA THR A 478 -14.28 -7.93 -22.41
C THR A 478 -14.45 -6.59 -23.13
N LEU A 479 -13.61 -5.60 -22.81
CA LEU A 479 -13.62 -4.29 -23.47
C LEU A 479 -13.25 -4.43 -24.96
N ALA A 480 -12.19 -5.17 -25.27
CA ALA A 480 -11.74 -5.36 -26.65
C ALA A 480 -12.76 -6.10 -27.52
N ASN A 481 -13.44 -7.13 -26.99
CA ASN A 481 -14.51 -7.82 -27.73
C ASN A 481 -15.69 -6.89 -28.03
N ASN A 482 -16.13 -6.08 -27.04
CA ASN A 482 -17.19 -5.12 -27.26
C ASN A 482 -16.78 -4.06 -28.31
N ASN A 483 -15.59 -3.48 -28.17
CA ASN A 483 -15.12 -2.44 -29.06
C ASN A 483 -14.84 -2.95 -30.48
N LEU A 484 -14.35 -4.19 -30.61
CA LEU A 484 -14.23 -4.86 -31.90
C LEU A 484 -15.61 -5.07 -32.56
N GLY A 485 -16.60 -5.49 -31.77
CA GLY A 485 -17.97 -5.63 -32.28
C GLY A 485 -18.53 -4.32 -32.83
N VAL A 486 -18.35 -3.21 -32.09
CA VAL A 486 -18.76 -1.87 -32.54
C VAL A 486 -18.00 -1.47 -33.81
N ALA A 487 -16.67 -1.62 -33.81
CA ALA A 487 -15.87 -1.27 -34.99
C ALA A 487 -16.22 -2.10 -36.25
N LEU A 488 -16.55 -3.37 -36.07
CA LEU A 488 -17.01 -4.20 -37.20
C LEU A 488 -18.37 -3.76 -37.73
N GLN A 489 -19.28 -3.28 -36.90
CA GLN A 489 -20.54 -2.69 -37.34
C GLN A 489 -20.33 -1.40 -38.13
N GLU A 490 -19.43 -0.51 -37.64
CA GLU A 490 -19.05 0.68 -38.38
C GLU A 490 -18.40 0.34 -39.75
N LEU A 491 -17.59 -0.72 -39.78
CA LEU A 491 -16.99 -1.20 -41.03
C LEU A 491 -18.05 -1.68 -42.03
N ILE A 492 -19.04 -2.42 -41.56
CA ILE A 492 -20.17 -2.88 -42.41
C ILE A 492 -20.88 -1.68 -43.04
N LEU A 493 -21.18 -0.66 -42.25
CA LEU A 493 -21.82 0.56 -42.77
C LEU A 493 -20.93 1.29 -43.80
N ARG A 494 -19.63 1.39 -43.56
CA ARG A 494 -18.68 2.00 -44.51
C ARG A 494 -18.68 1.24 -45.83
N LEU A 495 -18.54 -0.09 -45.77
CA LEU A 495 -18.51 -0.93 -46.95
C LEU A 495 -19.86 -0.91 -47.70
N ARG A 496 -20.99 -0.81 -47.01
CA ARG A 496 -22.30 -0.66 -47.65
C ARG A 496 -22.45 0.67 -48.38
N ARG A 497 -21.95 1.76 -47.76
CA ARG A 497 -21.93 3.06 -48.43
C ARG A 497 -21.10 3.00 -49.72
N GLU A 498 -19.90 2.43 -49.63
CA GLU A 498 -19.00 2.25 -50.77
C GLU A 498 -19.68 1.39 -51.87
N ALA A 499 -20.39 0.32 -51.49
CA ALA A 499 -21.18 -0.47 -52.46
C ALA A 499 -22.29 0.34 -53.13
N ILE A 500 -23.01 1.19 -52.36
CA ILE A 500 -24.02 2.10 -52.90
C ILE A 500 -23.41 3.07 -53.93
N GLU A 501 -22.26 3.66 -53.61
CA GLU A 501 -21.54 4.56 -54.54
C GLU A 501 -21.15 3.88 -55.87
N HIS A 502 -20.75 2.59 -55.80
CA HIS A 502 -20.47 1.79 -56.98
C HIS A 502 -21.74 1.41 -57.77
N PHE A 503 -22.85 1.13 -57.06
CA PHE A 503 -24.14 0.89 -57.74
C PHE A 503 -24.69 2.15 -58.36
N ASP A 504 -24.59 3.32 -57.72
CA ASP A 504 -24.95 4.63 -58.29
C ASP A 504 -24.15 4.89 -59.58
N LYS A 505 -22.84 4.64 -59.55
CA LYS A 505 -22.01 4.79 -60.72
C LYS A 505 -22.32 3.83 -61.85
N ALA A 506 -22.71 2.58 -61.51
CA ALA A 506 -23.17 1.61 -62.51
C ALA A 506 -24.48 2.04 -63.16
N GLU A 507 -25.43 2.60 -62.38
CA GLU A 507 -26.67 3.20 -62.92
C GLU A 507 -26.43 4.42 -63.79
N GLU A 508 -25.44 5.25 -63.44
CA GLU A 508 -25.02 6.40 -64.27
C GLU A 508 -24.43 5.96 -65.62
N LEU A 509 -23.66 4.87 -65.66
CA LEU A 509 -23.03 4.32 -66.86
C LEU A 509 -24.01 3.60 -67.77
N ASP A 510 -24.97 2.89 -67.24
CA ASP A 510 -26.07 2.23 -67.94
C ASP A 510 -27.38 2.28 -67.16
N PRO A 511 -28.23 3.28 -67.37
CA PRO A 511 -29.50 3.45 -66.68
C PRO A 511 -30.51 2.29 -66.93
N ASN A 512 -30.29 1.44 -67.91
CA ASN A 512 -31.14 0.30 -68.20
C ASN A 512 -30.64 -1.01 -67.59
N TYR A 513 -29.49 -1.00 -66.89
CA TYR A 513 -28.95 -2.17 -66.24
C TYR A 513 -29.69 -2.47 -64.92
N ILE A 514 -30.83 -3.15 -65.03
CA ILE A 514 -31.81 -3.39 -63.96
C ILE A 514 -31.18 -4.02 -62.70
N TYR A 515 -30.08 -4.80 -62.86
CA TYR A 515 -29.39 -5.43 -61.73
C TYR A 515 -28.69 -4.39 -60.84
N ALA A 516 -28.13 -3.32 -61.39
CA ALA A 516 -27.51 -2.23 -60.59
C ALA A 516 -28.59 -1.55 -59.76
N SER A 517 -29.74 -1.20 -60.35
CA SER A 517 -30.87 -0.56 -59.66
C SER A 517 -31.42 -1.43 -58.53
N ASN A 518 -31.66 -2.72 -58.78
CA ASN A 518 -32.15 -3.63 -57.75
C ASN A 518 -31.15 -3.78 -56.58
N ASN A 519 -29.86 -3.93 -56.89
CA ASN A 519 -28.83 -4.04 -55.87
C ASN A 519 -28.69 -2.76 -55.07
N ASN A 520 -28.81 -1.58 -55.69
CA ASN A 520 -28.78 -0.28 -55.07
C ASN A 520 -29.94 -0.08 -54.07
N ILE A 521 -31.15 -0.40 -54.50
CA ILE A 521 -32.34 -0.34 -53.64
C ILE A 521 -32.20 -1.21 -52.41
N GLU A 522 -31.74 -2.45 -52.54
CA GLU A 522 -31.53 -3.36 -51.42
C GLU A 522 -30.38 -2.88 -50.48
N ALA A 523 -29.26 -2.41 -51.06
CA ALA A 523 -28.14 -1.87 -50.30
C ALA A 523 -28.54 -0.63 -49.47
N ARG A 524 -29.31 0.29 -50.03
CA ARG A 524 -29.82 1.49 -49.35
C ARG A 524 -30.80 1.12 -48.25
N LYS A 525 -31.67 0.15 -48.45
CA LYS A 525 -32.62 -0.35 -47.43
C LYS A 525 -31.88 -0.96 -46.23
N LEU A 526 -30.88 -1.79 -46.49
CA LEU A 526 -30.09 -2.42 -45.45
C LEU A 526 -29.19 -1.37 -44.71
N TRP A 527 -28.65 -0.39 -45.42
CA TRP A 527 -27.86 0.67 -44.84
C TRP A 527 -28.67 1.56 -43.88
N SER A 528 -29.92 1.93 -44.29
CA SER A 528 -30.82 2.69 -43.41
C SER A 528 -31.17 1.91 -42.13
N ALA A 529 -31.48 0.64 -42.26
CA ALA A 529 -31.82 -0.22 -41.11
C ALA A 529 -30.62 -0.37 -40.13
N GLU A 530 -29.39 -0.43 -40.63
CA GLU A 530 -28.20 -0.53 -39.80
C GLU A 530 -27.82 0.79 -39.16
N GLN A 531 -28.01 1.94 -39.83
CA GLN A 531 -27.83 3.26 -39.22
C GLN A 531 -28.77 3.45 -38.01
N ASP A 532 -30.03 3.09 -38.14
CA ASP A 532 -31.00 3.16 -37.05
C ASP A 532 -30.59 2.26 -35.87
N GLN A 533 -29.98 1.12 -36.17
CA GLN A 533 -29.50 0.19 -35.15
C GLN A 533 -28.24 0.72 -34.44
N LEU A 534 -27.29 1.34 -35.15
CA LEU A 534 -26.07 1.95 -34.56
C LEU A 534 -26.39 3.18 -33.70
N ALA A 535 -27.24 4.05 -34.17
CA ALA A 535 -27.68 5.22 -33.39
C ALA A 535 -28.35 4.81 -32.07
N SER A 536 -28.94 3.60 -32.03
CA SER A 536 -29.48 3.02 -30.78
C SER A 536 -28.41 2.41 -29.85
N LEU A 537 -27.22 2.10 -30.36
CA LEU A 537 -26.10 1.47 -29.63
C LEU A 537 -25.11 2.49 -29.04
N GLU A 538 -24.88 3.61 -29.71
CA GLU A 538 -23.88 4.62 -29.29
C GLU A 538 -24.24 5.35 -27.98
N SER A 539 -25.52 5.30 -27.56
CA SER A 539 -25.95 6.04 -26.36
C SER A 539 -25.82 5.29 -25.03
N ASP A 540 -25.46 3.97 -25.03
CA ASP A 540 -25.78 3.15 -23.87
C ASP A 540 -24.79 2.00 -23.59
N ILE A 541 -23.54 2.32 -23.25
CA ILE A 541 -22.54 1.32 -22.80
C ILE A 541 -22.40 1.38 -21.28
N GLU A 542 -23.28 0.73 -20.54
CA GLU A 542 -23.06 0.40 -19.14
C GLU A 542 -23.24 -1.09 -18.90
N PHE A 543 -22.14 -1.75 -18.54
CA PHE A 543 -22.12 -3.20 -18.28
C PHE A 543 -22.58 -3.50 -16.85
N LEU A 544 -23.44 -4.51 -16.70
CA LEU A 544 -23.70 -5.10 -15.38
C LEU A 544 -22.59 -6.11 -15.06
N PRO A 545 -21.77 -5.90 -14.02
CA PRO A 545 -20.71 -6.85 -13.65
C PRO A 545 -21.31 -8.20 -13.28
N LYS A 546 -20.74 -9.30 -13.76
CA LYS A 546 -21.20 -10.67 -13.45
C LYS A 546 -21.25 -10.96 -11.94
N ASN A 547 -20.39 -10.29 -11.17
CA ASN A 547 -20.25 -10.48 -9.73
C ASN A 547 -21.02 -9.42 -8.91
N ASP A 548 -21.88 -8.62 -9.53
CA ASP A 548 -22.71 -7.66 -8.79
C ASP A 548 -23.72 -8.44 -7.92
N PRO A 549 -23.69 -8.27 -6.57
CA PRO A 549 -24.59 -9.00 -5.68
C PRO A 549 -26.07 -8.65 -5.92
N ASN A 550 -26.36 -7.51 -6.54
CA ASN A 550 -27.69 -7.04 -6.89
C ASN A 550 -28.11 -7.40 -8.33
N LEU A 551 -27.28 -8.15 -9.05
CA LEU A 551 -27.54 -8.49 -10.46
C LEU A 551 -28.92 -9.12 -10.72
N PRO A 552 -29.38 -10.10 -9.92
CA PRO A 552 -30.72 -10.68 -10.12
C PRO A 552 -31.84 -9.63 -9.96
N VAL A 553 -31.68 -8.69 -9.04
CA VAL A 553 -32.66 -7.63 -8.82
C VAL A 553 -32.61 -6.59 -9.94
N LYS A 554 -31.42 -6.17 -10.35
CA LYS A 554 -31.23 -5.21 -11.45
C LYS A 554 -31.84 -5.68 -12.75
N ARG A 555 -31.84 -6.98 -13.04
CA ARG A 555 -32.53 -7.57 -14.21
C ARG A 555 -34.04 -7.50 -14.14
N SER A 556 -34.61 -7.46 -12.96
CA SER A 556 -36.04 -7.35 -12.72
C SER A 556 -36.53 -5.90 -12.64
N VAL A 557 -35.61 -4.94 -12.65
CA VAL A 557 -35.90 -3.51 -12.60
C VAL A 557 -35.68 -2.89 -13.97
N VAL A 558 -36.62 -2.07 -14.40
CA VAL A 558 -36.64 -1.51 -15.75
C VAL A 558 -36.70 0.01 -15.70
N ARG A 559 -36.09 0.66 -16.68
CA ARG A 559 -36.27 2.09 -16.93
C ARG A 559 -37.49 2.29 -17.83
N ILE A 560 -38.32 3.25 -17.48
CA ILE A 560 -39.50 3.60 -18.24
C ILE A 560 -39.36 5.03 -18.73
N THR A 561 -39.66 5.24 -20.00
CA THR A 561 -39.73 6.57 -20.60
C THR A 561 -41.10 6.76 -21.25
N ALA A 562 -41.73 7.91 -20.98
CA ALA A 562 -42.98 8.30 -21.60
C ALA A 562 -42.87 9.73 -22.14
N LYS A 563 -43.35 9.94 -23.39
CA LYS A 563 -43.33 11.26 -24.02
C LYS A 563 -44.66 11.97 -23.79
N PHE A 564 -44.61 13.20 -23.32
CA PHE A 564 -45.77 14.08 -23.19
C PHE A 564 -45.66 15.24 -24.17
N SER A 565 -46.74 15.57 -24.84
CA SER A 565 -46.83 16.64 -25.84
C SER A 565 -48.17 17.32 -25.81
N ASN A 566 -48.55 17.87 -24.66
CA ASN A 566 -49.75 18.72 -24.48
C ASN A 566 -49.38 20.17 -24.21
N ASN A 567 -50.34 21.09 -24.19
CA ASN A 567 -50.13 22.53 -24.02
C ASN A 567 -49.52 22.91 -22.65
N GLN A 568 -49.49 22.00 -21.67
CA GLN A 568 -48.98 22.25 -20.32
C GLN A 568 -47.63 21.54 -20.08
N ARG A 569 -47.30 20.49 -20.87
CA ARG A 569 -46.10 19.70 -20.66
C ARG A 569 -45.54 19.19 -21.98
N GLN A 570 -44.34 19.61 -22.32
CA GLN A 570 -43.54 19.03 -23.42
C GLN A 570 -42.26 18.42 -22.85
N GLY A 571 -42.04 17.12 -23.07
CA GLY A 571 -40.86 16.46 -22.59
C GLY A 571 -40.94 14.93 -22.50
N ILE A 572 -39.91 14.37 -21.95
CA ILE A 572 -39.82 12.95 -21.65
C ILE A 572 -39.78 12.78 -20.14
N GLU A 573 -40.72 12.02 -19.61
CA GLU A 573 -40.65 11.55 -18.23
C GLU A 573 -39.88 10.27 -18.13
N VAL A 574 -39.04 10.16 -17.11
CA VAL A 574 -38.24 8.97 -16.82
C VAL A 574 -38.60 8.46 -15.45
N GLY A 575 -38.86 7.18 -15.34
CA GLY A 575 -39.14 6.51 -14.08
C GLY A 575 -38.61 5.10 -14.04
N THR A 576 -38.83 4.45 -12.93
CA THR A 576 -38.42 3.06 -12.70
C THR A 576 -39.66 2.15 -12.61
N GLY A 577 -39.54 0.93 -13.07
CA GLY A 577 -40.54 -0.12 -12.91
C GLY A 577 -39.92 -1.43 -12.48
N VAL A 578 -40.74 -2.33 -12.01
CA VAL A 578 -40.33 -3.67 -11.61
C VAL A 578 -41.17 -4.73 -12.31
N VAL A 579 -40.52 -5.76 -12.81
CA VAL A 579 -41.18 -6.92 -13.40
C VAL A 579 -41.90 -7.69 -12.30
N ILE A 580 -43.22 -7.82 -12.48
CA ILE A 580 -44.11 -8.48 -11.49
C ILE A 580 -44.70 -9.80 -11.98
N GLN A 581 -44.75 -9.98 -13.29
CA GLN A 581 -45.24 -11.23 -13.90
C GLN A 581 -44.60 -11.41 -15.28
N ARG A 582 -44.32 -12.65 -15.64
CA ARG A 582 -43.78 -13.01 -16.96
C ARG A 582 -44.29 -14.36 -17.42
N ASN A 583 -44.61 -14.46 -18.71
CA ASN A 583 -44.81 -15.72 -19.44
C ASN A 583 -44.10 -15.66 -20.80
N ALA A 584 -44.24 -16.66 -21.63
CA ALA A 584 -43.54 -16.78 -22.92
C ALA A 584 -43.69 -15.56 -23.84
N ASN A 585 -44.86 -14.90 -23.83
CA ASN A 585 -45.21 -13.83 -24.78
C ASN A 585 -45.59 -12.51 -24.15
N ARG A 586 -45.57 -12.42 -22.84
CA ARG A 586 -46.08 -11.26 -22.10
C ARG A 586 -45.29 -11.01 -20.80
N THR A 587 -44.95 -9.76 -20.56
CA THR A 587 -44.33 -9.31 -19.29
C THR A 587 -45.12 -8.15 -18.74
N LEU A 588 -45.45 -8.21 -17.46
CA LEU A 588 -46.11 -7.12 -16.73
C LEU A 588 -45.11 -6.39 -15.83
N ILE A 589 -45.18 -5.06 -15.85
CA ILE A 589 -44.29 -4.16 -15.14
C ILE A 589 -45.15 -3.24 -14.27
N LEU A 590 -44.80 -3.17 -13.02
CA LEU A 590 -45.40 -2.26 -12.06
C LEU A 590 -44.55 -0.98 -11.94
N THR A 591 -45.20 0.18 -11.96
CA THR A 591 -44.55 1.51 -11.83
C THR A 591 -45.46 2.50 -11.13
N GLY A 592 -44.98 3.72 -10.90
CA GLY A 592 -45.84 4.85 -10.48
C GLY A 592 -46.70 5.35 -11.62
N ARG A 593 -47.99 5.68 -11.33
CA ARG A 593 -48.90 6.22 -12.32
C ARG A 593 -48.39 7.52 -12.93
N HIS A 594 -47.83 8.43 -12.13
CA HIS A 594 -47.33 9.72 -12.60
C HIS A 594 -46.17 9.62 -13.58
N VAL A 595 -45.48 8.49 -13.66
CA VAL A 595 -44.43 8.21 -14.67
C VAL A 595 -45.03 8.20 -16.08
N ILE A 596 -46.27 7.75 -16.21
CA ILE A 596 -46.95 7.55 -17.48
C ILE A 596 -48.22 8.35 -17.65
N PHE A 597 -48.64 9.12 -16.66
CA PHE A 597 -49.85 9.92 -16.65
C PHE A 597 -49.64 11.21 -15.83
N ASP A 598 -49.90 12.37 -16.43
CA ASP A 598 -49.67 13.68 -15.81
C ASP A 598 -50.90 14.31 -15.11
N GLY A 599 -51.96 13.55 -14.95
CA GLY A 599 -53.24 13.99 -14.36
C GLY A 599 -54.27 14.38 -15.42
N ASN A 600 -53.87 14.72 -16.65
CA ASN A 600 -54.72 15.09 -17.75
C ASN A 600 -54.61 14.15 -18.94
N ASP A 601 -53.34 13.75 -19.26
CA ASP A 601 -53.07 12.92 -20.46
C ASP A 601 -52.18 11.74 -20.13
N GLN A 602 -52.39 10.66 -20.87
CA GLN A 602 -51.50 9.53 -20.88
C GLN A 602 -50.26 9.81 -21.77
N GLY A 603 -49.07 9.53 -21.25
CA GLY A 603 -47.84 9.62 -22.03
C GLY A 603 -47.89 8.74 -23.29
N LYS A 604 -47.39 9.29 -24.41
CA LYS A 604 -47.29 8.60 -25.70
C LYS A 604 -45.94 7.93 -25.80
N ASN A 605 -45.84 6.92 -26.68
CA ASN A 605 -44.59 6.18 -26.95
C ASN A 605 -43.92 5.68 -25.68
N ILE A 606 -44.69 5.00 -24.81
CA ILE A 606 -44.13 4.42 -23.57
C ILE A 606 -43.15 3.33 -23.97
N GLN A 607 -41.89 3.53 -23.58
CA GLN A 607 -40.82 2.55 -23.81
C GLN A 607 -40.33 2.02 -22.48
N VAL A 608 -39.96 0.77 -22.46
CA VAL A 608 -39.40 0.06 -21.33
C VAL A 608 -38.05 -0.51 -21.73
N GLU A 609 -37.03 -0.18 -20.95
CA GLU A 609 -35.68 -0.71 -21.14
C GLU A 609 -35.41 -1.79 -20.13
N PHE A 610 -35.09 -2.98 -20.63
CA PHE A 610 -34.68 -4.13 -19.85
C PHE A 610 -33.16 -4.30 -19.89
N PHE A 611 -32.64 -4.87 -18.86
CA PHE A 611 -31.20 -5.15 -18.73
C PHE A 611 -31.03 -6.66 -18.59
N SER A 612 -30.35 -7.26 -19.57
CA SER A 612 -30.13 -8.70 -19.65
C SER A 612 -28.67 -9.03 -19.82
N VAL A 613 -28.24 -10.21 -19.36
CA VAL A 613 -26.91 -10.76 -19.63
C VAL A 613 -26.93 -11.52 -20.94
N PRO A 614 -25.82 -11.59 -21.70
CA PRO A 614 -25.75 -12.22 -23.04
C PRO A 614 -26.17 -13.70 -23.04
N PRO A 615 -26.69 -14.19 -24.21
CA PRO A 615 -25.70 -14.64 -25.21
C PRO A 615 -25.30 -13.57 -26.22
N ALA A 616 -25.92 -12.42 -26.27
CA ALA A 616 -25.69 -11.46 -27.35
C ALA A 616 -25.02 -10.12 -26.91
N ASN A 617 -24.35 -10.05 -25.77
CA ASN A 617 -23.65 -8.83 -25.25
C ASN A 617 -24.47 -7.52 -25.27
N ARG A 618 -25.81 -7.59 -25.25
CA ARG A 618 -26.70 -6.43 -25.23
C ARG A 618 -27.18 -6.20 -23.81
N VAL A 619 -26.71 -5.17 -23.20
CA VAL A 619 -27.08 -4.78 -21.84
C VAL A 619 -28.45 -4.13 -21.78
N ARG A 620 -28.89 -3.47 -22.86
CA ARG A 620 -30.19 -2.80 -22.93
C ARG A 620 -31.06 -3.36 -24.06
N MET A 621 -32.31 -3.57 -23.72
CA MET A 621 -33.33 -3.96 -24.69
C MET A 621 -34.56 -3.07 -24.54
N ARG A 622 -34.82 -2.19 -25.49
CA ARG A 622 -36.02 -1.35 -25.51
C ARG A 622 -37.20 -2.09 -26.10
N ARG A 623 -38.35 -1.93 -25.46
CA ARG A 623 -39.63 -2.46 -25.93
C ARG A 623 -40.71 -1.41 -25.75
N ASN A 624 -41.61 -1.31 -26.70
CA ASN A 624 -42.83 -0.52 -26.51
C ASN A 624 -43.75 -1.22 -25.52
N ALA A 625 -44.35 -0.44 -24.66
CA ALA A 625 -45.28 -0.93 -23.65
C ALA A 625 -46.66 -0.29 -23.82
N LYS A 626 -47.68 -1.04 -23.44
CA LYS A 626 -49.07 -0.54 -23.35
C LYS A 626 -49.42 -0.40 -21.89
N LEU A 627 -50.15 0.67 -21.58
CA LEU A 627 -50.81 0.79 -20.28
C LEU A 627 -51.92 -0.26 -20.18
N LEU A 628 -51.81 -1.15 -19.22
CA LEU A 628 -52.79 -2.19 -18.95
C LEU A 628 -53.80 -1.75 -17.90
N LYS A 629 -53.34 -1.22 -16.79
CA LYS A 629 -54.14 -0.75 -15.63
C LYS A 629 -53.41 0.42 -14.94
N MET A 630 -54.20 1.34 -14.36
CA MET A 630 -53.67 2.32 -13.45
C MET A 630 -54.74 2.69 -12.38
N THR A 631 -54.30 3.22 -11.27
CA THR A 631 -55.20 3.79 -10.24
C THR A 631 -55.76 5.12 -10.71
N SER A 632 -57.00 5.46 -10.29
CA SER A 632 -57.55 6.81 -10.52
C SER A 632 -56.76 7.86 -9.77
N THR A 633 -56.89 9.12 -10.19
CA THR A 633 -56.25 10.28 -9.53
C THR A 633 -56.74 10.50 -8.09
N GLU A 634 -57.97 10.04 -7.76
CA GLU A 634 -58.54 10.09 -6.41
C GLU A 634 -58.04 8.98 -5.49
N ASN A 635 -57.41 7.92 -6.06
CA ASN A 635 -56.87 6.82 -5.27
C ASN A 635 -55.57 7.25 -4.56
N LYS A 636 -55.49 6.90 -3.27
CA LYS A 636 -54.26 7.16 -2.48
C LYS A 636 -53.04 6.44 -3.00
N LEU A 637 -53.23 5.35 -3.77
CA LEU A 637 -52.13 4.62 -4.42
C LEU A 637 -51.85 5.20 -5.81
N ASP A 638 -50.59 5.51 -6.07
CA ASP A 638 -50.10 6.05 -7.34
C ASP A 638 -49.40 4.93 -8.13
N LEU A 639 -50.20 4.02 -8.70
CA LEU A 639 -49.73 2.82 -9.35
C LEU A 639 -50.23 2.67 -10.78
N ALA A 640 -49.38 2.14 -11.64
CA ALA A 640 -49.72 1.67 -12.99
C ALA A 640 -49.09 0.33 -13.32
N VAL A 641 -49.72 -0.42 -14.17
CA VAL A 641 -49.18 -1.66 -14.76
C VAL A 641 -49.07 -1.51 -16.26
N LEU A 642 -47.89 -1.73 -16.75
CA LEU A 642 -47.58 -1.78 -18.19
C LEU A 642 -47.48 -3.20 -18.65
N GLU A 643 -47.85 -3.41 -19.92
CA GLU A 643 -47.68 -4.68 -20.62
C GLU A 643 -46.68 -4.54 -21.76
N VAL A 644 -45.69 -5.42 -21.78
CA VAL A 644 -44.77 -5.61 -22.88
C VAL A 644 -45.05 -6.95 -23.54
N SER A 645 -45.28 -6.94 -24.83
CA SER A 645 -45.54 -8.14 -25.65
C SER A 645 -44.24 -8.68 -26.26
N GLY A 646 -44.17 -9.98 -26.46
CA GLY A 646 -43.04 -10.68 -27.07
C GLY A 646 -42.14 -11.39 -26.09
N LYS A 647 -41.27 -12.26 -26.63
CA LYS A 647 -40.33 -13.06 -25.84
C LYS A 647 -39.18 -12.16 -25.31
N LEU A 648 -38.93 -12.20 -24.02
CA LEU A 648 -37.77 -11.56 -23.34
C LEU A 648 -36.75 -12.63 -22.93
N PRO A 649 -35.48 -12.27 -22.73
CA PRO A 649 -34.45 -13.16 -22.21
C PRO A 649 -34.83 -13.83 -20.89
N GLU A 650 -34.41 -15.08 -20.71
CA GLU A 650 -34.84 -15.90 -19.56
C GLU A 650 -34.33 -15.41 -18.21
N ASP A 651 -33.28 -14.64 -18.18
CA ASP A 651 -32.71 -14.05 -16.99
C ASP A 651 -33.49 -12.84 -16.42
N ILE A 652 -34.44 -12.29 -17.18
CA ILE A 652 -35.39 -11.27 -16.72
C ILE A 652 -36.52 -11.97 -15.99
N GLN A 653 -36.51 -11.98 -14.67
CA GLN A 653 -37.49 -12.68 -13.84
C GLN A 653 -38.23 -11.71 -12.91
N PRO A 654 -39.49 -12.00 -12.52
CA PRO A 654 -40.18 -11.27 -11.47
C PRO A 654 -39.45 -11.38 -10.13
N LEU A 655 -39.44 -10.29 -9.35
CA LEU A 655 -38.93 -10.33 -7.97
C LEU A 655 -39.89 -11.12 -7.07
N SER A 656 -39.30 -11.94 -6.18
CA SER A 656 -40.07 -12.53 -5.08
C SER A 656 -40.56 -11.44 -4.12
N MET A 657 -41.76 -11.60 -3.58
CA MET A 657 -42.41 -10.58 -2.75
C MET A 657 -42.55 -11.04 -1.30
N SER A 658 -42.23 -10.16 -0.35
CA SER A 658 -42.44 -10.40 1.08
C SER A 658 -43.37 -9.34 1.68
N THR A 659 -44.35 -9.74 2.46
CA THR A 659 -45.21 -8.85 3.22
C THR A 659 -44.70 -8.55 4.63
N THR A 660 -43.67 -9.27 5.07
CA THR A 660 -43.04 -9.09 6.39
C THR A 660 -42.12 -7.88 6.35
N ILE A 661 -42.38 -6.93 7.23
CA ILE A 661 -41.57 -5.71 7.39
C ILE A 661 -41.36 -5.51 8.88
N ASP A 662 -40.12 -5.57 9.32
CA ASP A 662 -39.75 -5.25 10.70
C ASP A 662 -39.78 -3.71 10.91
N PRO A 663 -40.08 -3.22 12.10
CA PRO A 663 -40.27 -1.80 12.37
C PRO A 663 -39.13 -0.87 11.98
N ILE A 664 -37.89 -1.39 12.02
CA ILE A 664 -36.69 -0.70 11.53
C ILE A 664 -35.80 -1.76 10.89
N MET A 665 -35.74 -1.81 9.56
CA MET A 665 -34.93 -2.78 8.87
C MET A 665 -34.06 -2.12 7.79
N PRO A 666 -32.84 -2.62 7.57
CA PRO A 666 -32.01 -2.15 6.46
C PRO A 666 -32.63 -2.57 5.13
N ILE A 667 -32.60 -1.67 4.17
CA ILE A 667 -33.17 -1.87 2.85
C ILE A 667 -32.20 -1.41 1.77
N GLN A 668 -32.45 -1.88 0.56
CA GLN A 668 -31.87 -1.32 -0.66
C GLN A 668 -32.98 -0.88 -1.61
N ILE A 669 -32.74 0.20 -2.35
CA ILE A 669 -33.62 0.75 -3.37
C ILE A 669 -32.83 0.76 -4.67
N ILE A 670 -33.37 0.13 -5.69
CA ILE A 670 -32.71 0.05 -7.00
C ILE A 670 -33.58 0.81 -8.01
N GLY A 671 -33.02 1.84 -8.61
CA GLY A 671 -33.74 2.68 -9.54
C GLY A 671 -32.85 3.42 -10.51
N HIS A 672 -33.47 4.24 -11.35
CA HIS A 672 -32.81 5.05 -12.37
C HIS A 672 -32.82 6.52 -11.94
N ASP A 673 -31.66 7.15 -11.94
CA ASP A 673 -31.52 8.59 -11.65
C ASP A 673 -31.84 9.37 -12.93
N ALA A 674 -32.83 10.27 -12.86
CA ALA A 674 -33.32 11.04 -14.00
C ALA A 674 -32.61 12.40 -14.15
N GLN A 675 -31.42 12.62 -13.57
CA GLN A 675 -30.71 13.89 -13.78
C GLN A 675 -30.38 14.12 -15.25
N ARG A 676 -30.73 15.29 -15.74
CA ARG A 676 -30.44 15.72 -17.12
C ARG A 676 -28.95 15.64 -17.39
N GLY A 677 -28.54 14.77 -18.33
CA GLY A 677 -27.18 14.69 -18.89
C GLY A 677 -26.28 13.60 -18.35
N GLU A 678 -26.66 12.81 -17.33
CA GLU A 678 -25.92 11.64 -16.89
C GLU A 678 -26.73 10.35 -17.17
N ASP A 679 -26.29 9.58 -18.16
CA ASP A 679 -26.85 8.25 -18.48
C ASP A 679 -26.38 7.19 -17.47
N LYS A 680 -26.66 7.37 -16.18
CA LYS A 680 -26.44 6.30 -15.21
C LYS A 680 -27.63 5.35 -15.23
N SER A 681 -27.41 4.13 -15.76
CA SER A 681 -28.46 3.15 -15.90
C SER A 681 -28.98 2.62 -14.57
N TRP A 682 -28.16 2.65 -13.50
CA TRP A 682 -28.52 2.08 -12.22
C TRP A 682 -27.99 2.90 -11.07
N SER A 683 -28.83 3.09 -10.06
CA SER A 683 -28.39 3.58 -8.76
C SER A 683 -28.95 2.68 -7.67
N VAL A 684 -28.08 2.21 -6.79
CA VAL A 684 -28.43 1.45 -5.59
C VAL A 684 -28.25 2.36 -4.40
N LYS A 685 -29.35 2.58 -3.66
CA LYS A 685 -29.35 3.36 -2.43
C LYS A 685 -29.62 2.44 -1.26
N SER A 686 -28.81 2.54 -0.22
CA SER A 686 -29.04 1.87 1.06
C SER A 686 -29.70 2.84 2.03
N GLY A 687 -30.61 2.34 2.85
CA GLY A 687 -31.33 3.13 3.85
C GLY A 687 -32.02 2.23 4.85
N LYS A 688 -32.91 2.84 5.66
CA LYS A 688 -33.78 2.12 6.59
C LYS A 688 -35.23 2.46 6.33
N ILE A 689 -36.08 1.45 6.48
CA ILE A 689 -37.53 1.67 6.46
C ILE A 689 -37.99 1.88 7.89
N ILE A 690 -38.85 2.89 8.05
CA ILE A 690 -39.53 3.21 9.33
C ILE A 690 -41.03 3.07 9.11
N VAL A 691 -41.64 2.20 9.90
CA VAL A 691 -43.07 1.97 9.85
C VAL A 691 -43.79 3.07 10.65
N LYS A 692 -44.52 3.98 9.99
CA LYS A 692 -45.38 4.99 10.60
C LYS A 692 -46.83 4.80 10.13
N ASN A 693 -47.70 4.34 11.00
CA ASN A 693 -49.10 4.03 10.70
C ASN A 693 -49.25 3.10 9.47
N GLN A 694 -49.88 3.57 8.40
CA GLN A 694 -50.09 2.80 7.17
C GLN A 694 -49.04 3.10 6.09
N GLU A 695 -48.15 4.09 6.27
CA GLU A 695 -47.13 4.47 5.32
C GLU A 695 -45.77 3.98 5.78
N LEU A 696 -44.88 3.76 4.81
CA LEU A 696 -43.48 3.42 5.03
C LEU A 696 -42.63 4.65 4.70
N GLU A 697 -41.96 5.18 5.69
CA GLU A 697 -40.97 6.24 5.52
C GLU A 697 -39.60 5.62 5.28
N ILE A 698 -38.84 6.16 4.28
CA ILE A 698 -37.48 5.75 3.98
C ILE A 698 -36.54 6.81 4.56
N SER A 699 -35.68 6.40 5.47
CA SER A 699 -34.68 7.25 6.10
C SER A 699 -33.25 6.89 5.68
N GLU A 700 -32.32 7.76 6.02
CA GLU A 700 -30.87 7.59 5.77
C GLU A 700 -30.48 7.52 4.28
N THR A 701 -31.40 7.96 3.36
CA THR A 701 -31.08 8.05 1.95
C THR A 701 -31.84 9.18 1.28
N GLU A 702 -31.23 9.83 0.31
CA GLU A 702 -31.87 10.84 -0.52
C GLU A 702 -32.23 10.21 -1.88
N LEU A 703 -33.51 10.23 -2.22
CA LEU A 703 -34.01 9.78 -3.51
C LEU A 703 -34.23 10.98 -4.43
N ARG A 704 -33.74 10.88 -5.65
CA ARG A 704 -33.84 11.91 -6.69
C ARG A 704 -34.96 11.59 -7.67
N PRO A 705 -35.35 12.53 -8.56
CA PRO A 705 -36.27 12.22 -9.65
C PRO A 705 -35.82 11.00 -10.47
N GLY A 706 -36.75 10.15 -10.87
CA GLY A 706 -36.49 8.88 -11.56
C GLY A 706 -36.65 7.63 -10.70
N TYR A 707 -36.58 7.77 -9.37
CA TYR A 707 -36.80 6.63 -8.45
C TYR A 707 -38.27 6.23 -8.27
N SER A 708 -39.21 6.99 -8.77
CA SER A 708 -40.63 6.63 -8.69
C SER A 708 -40.91 5.29 -9.38
N GLY A 709 -41.57 4.39 -8.67
CA GLY A 709 -41.78 3.00 -9.09
C GLY A 709 -40.65 2.03 -8.76
N SER A 710 -39.55 2.51 -8.16
CA SER A 710 -38.42 1.68 -7.76
C SER A 710 -38.80 0.65 -6.70
N PRO A 711 -38.31 -0.59 -6.82
CA PRO A 711 -38.47 -1.58 -5.76
C PRO A 711 -37.64 -1.24 -4.54
N VAL A 712 -38.23 -1.43 -3.37
CA VAL A 712 -37.56 -1.50 -2.08
C VAL A 712 -37.42 -2.97 -1.73
N ILE A 713 -36.19 -3.41 -1.51
CA ILE A 713 -35.86 -4.81 -1.25
C ILE A 713 -35.25 -5.00 0.14
N ASP A 714 -35.47 -6.18 0.70
CA ASP A 714 -34.84 -6.62 1.93
C ASP A 714 -33.46 -7.24 1.69
N SER A 715 -32.77 -7.62 2.76
CA SER A 715 -31.47 -8.29 2.71
C SER A 715 -31.43 -9.64 1.98
N LYS A 716 -32.62 -10.20 1.64
CA LYS A 716 -32.78 -11.44 0.87
C LYS A 716 -33.22 -11.14 -0.57
N ASN A 717 -33.08 -9.90 -1.03
CA ASN A 717 -33.48 -9.43 -2.36
C ASN A 717 -34.98 -9.63 -2.67
N ARG A 718 -35.85 -9.62 -1.67
CA ARG A 718 -37.30 -9.73 -1.85
C ARG A 718 -37.93 -8.35 -1.86
N LEU A 719 -38.86 -8.14 -2.79
CA LEU A 719 -39.65 -6.92 -2.91
C LEU A 719 -40.59 -6.76 -1.71
N ILE A 720 -40.42 -5.68 -0.95
CA ILE A 720 -41.22 -5.38 0.25
C ILE A 720 -42.07 -4.12 0.10
N ALA A 721 -41.64 -3.21 -0.78
CA ALA A 721 -42.35 -1.96 -1.03
C ALA A 721 -42.01 -1.38 -2.42
N ILE A 722 -42.80 -0.40 -2.85
CA ILE A 722 -42.56 0.39 -4.08
C ILE A 722 -42.48 1.86 -3.72
N VAL A 723 -41.45 2.54 -4.15
CA VAL A 723 -41.22 3.98 -3.96
C VAL A 723 -42.28 4.77 -4.71
N TYR A 724 -42.88 5.75 -4.06
CA TYR A 724 -43.70 6.77 -4.74
C TYR A 724 -43.11 8.17 -4.55
N ALA A 725 -43.57 9.12 -5.37
CA ALA A 725 -42.97 10.43 -5.44
C ALA A 725 -42.95 11.14 -4.09
N ARG A 726 -41.96 11.99 -3.91
CA ARG A 726 -41.83 12.95 -2.81
C ARG A 726 -43.05 13.89 -2.78
N LYS A 727 -43.74 14.05 -1.66
CA LYS A 727 -44.81 15.06 -1.53
C LYS A 727 -44.17 16.45 -1.71
N PRO A 728 -44.78 17.35 -2.47
CA PRO A 728 -44.28 18.71 -2.63
C PRO A 728 -44.07 19.38 -1.25
N GLY A 729 -42.85 19.90 -1.03
CA GLY A 729 -42.46 20.56 0.22
C GLY A 729 -41.94 19.66 1.34
N GLU A 730 -41.91 18.34 1.18
CA GLU A 730 -41.32 17.40 2.15
C GLU A 730 -39.95 16.91 1.73
N THR A 731 -39.03 16.78 2.72
CA THR A 731 -37.68 16.22 2.52
C THR A 731 -37.64 14.69 2.64
N ARG A 732 -38.76 14.07 3.00
CA ARG A 732 -38.87 12.64 3.31
C ARG A 732 -39.33 11.82 2.11
N ASN A 733 -38.81 10.59 1.99
CA ASN A 733 -39.19 9.64 0.95
C ASN A 733 -40.16 8.61 1.51
N PHE A 734 -41.14 8.17 0.70
CA PHE A 734 -42.16 7.23 1.09
C PHE A 734 -42.28 6.07 0.11
N ALA A 735 -42.80 4.93 0.60
CA ALA A 735 -43.06 3.76 -0.21
C ALA A 735 -44.43 3.09 0.18
N TYR A 736 -45.06 2.50 -0.82
CA TYR A 736 -46.26 1.67 -0.60
C TYR A 736 -45.85 0.26 -0.18
N ARG A 737 -46.47 -0.26 0.88
CA ARG A 737 -46.29 -1.64 1.31
C ARG A 737 -46.68 -2.62 0.20
N ILE A 738 -45.91 -3.68 0.01
CA ILE A 738 -46.28 -4.68 -0.99
C ILE A 738 -47.63 -5.34 -0.74
N SER A 739 -48.09 -5.39 0.51
CA SER A 739 -49.45 -5.86 0.84
C SER A 739 -50.56 -4.99 0.25
N GLN A 740 -50.40 -3.66 0.22
CA GLN A 740 -51.32 -2.72 -0.42
C GLN A 740 -51.27 -2.88 -1.95
N VAL A 741 -50.06 -3.02 -2.50
CA VAL A 741 -49.86 -3.29 -3.94
C VAL A 741 -50.52 -4.58 -4.35
N LYS A 742 -50.34 -5.67 -3.62
CA LYS A 742 -51.00 -6.97 -3.88
C LYS A 742 -52.53 -6.88 -3.86
N LYS A 743 -53.08 -6.13 -2.89
CA LYS A 743 -54.51 -5.90 -2.84
C LYS A 743 -55.02 -5.16 -4.09
N GLN A 744 -54.31 -4.14 -4.57
CA GLN A 744 -54.66 -3.42 -5.78
C GLN A 744 -54.55 -4.30 -7.04
N LEU A 745 -53.50 -5.10 -7.15
CA LEU A 745 -53.32 -6.05 -8.25
C LEU A 745 -54.45 -7.12 -8.30
N SER A 746 -54.88 -7.58 -7.11
CA SER A 746 -56.05 -8.50 -7.01
C SER A 746 -57.33 -7.84 -7.51
N ILE A 747 -57.55 -6.57 -7.16
CA ILE A 747 -58.71 -5.80 -7.70
C ILE A 747 -58.67 -5.73 -9.22
N TRP A 748 -57.48 -5.61 -9.81
CA TRP A 748 -57.28 -5.58 -11.25
C TRP A 748 -57.30 -6.97 -11.90
N LYS A 749 -57.51 -8.04 -11.11
CA LYS A 749 -57.44 -9.46 -11.55
C LYS A 749 -56.09 -9.83 -12.16
N ILE A 750 -55.02 -9.25 -11.65
CA ILE A 750 -53.65 -9.58 -12.01
C ILE A 750 -53.14 -10.60 -11.00
N THR A 751 -52.93 -11.86 -11.46
CA THR A 751 -52.37 -12.94 -10.62
C THR A 751 -50.86 -12.88 -10.67
N LEU A 752 -50.18 -12.76 -9.51
CA LEU A 752 -48.73 -12.83 -9.45
C LEU A 752 -48.29 -14.29 -9.57
N THR A 753 -47.35 -14.57 -10.42
CA THR A 753 -46.63 -15.85 -10.43
C THR A 753 -45.80 -15.98 -9.15
N LYS A 754 -45.87 -17.17 -8.52
CA LYS A 754 -45.10 -17.46 -7.27
C LYS A 754 -43.61 -17.47 -7.52
#